data_0ef1053578a922ef34315009fef12670
#
_entry.id   0ef1053578a922ef34315009fef12670
#
_cell.length_a   1.000
_cell.length_b   1.000
_cell.length_c   1.000
_cell.angle_alpha   90.00
_cell.angle_beta   90.00
_cell.angle_gamma   90.00
#
_symmetry.space_group_name_H-M   'P 1'
#
loop_
_entity.id
_entity.type
_entity.pdbx_description
1 polymer ?
#
loop_
_entity_poly.entity_id
_entity_poly.type
_entity_poly.pdbx_seq_one_letter_code
_entity_poly.pdbx_strand_id
1 'polypeptide(L)'
;MKKKMIAGILALIMAVTPFVSLPAISYAASGTCGVQQGATKIFEGMATDAEDITIWNDKMAVSFAVGSNNYWNMTKGSILDICAIDSEGNWGPDLVNDVELLMDFWTATGEYNGTDLRNDVNVTSEVSSDKNTVTVTSKYRYWVADPNKDGINDDALPLNVTQVYTLKAGDSHLTMETTVENPNKGIDYGNKALNESAAGKSSTGMFSGYSISTNAANMFGPYGYYPDTKATGIAIGNNENVKEYFGKFVTTYKDDYAVSLIMDGSDAYKGSSGYKDLYINQVLEAGKSYTFKGEVLVETSNSTASVLDRVYARDKIEDDDTAMVRGTVKDENGKPVEGVNVIVKKDGKYMCTKKSGSVNGAEVDTPKTVEQPMVWAITDKNGEYSFKLPKTKNSFDGDGTYRYKLKLEAAGYTSQTTEEFTLKSDKTQNFTIKTGAPVKLSAKDQNGNAIPFRVEISGVTYENKCAGISTYFSNSAARETAVEFNLTQADDVTFTASYGKDFESNAVPFNTNVTAGGVEHTFVIDELIDPKTSGWVSMDNHQHSDYGDGATPPKDLFNAQIAAKLHYNLVSDHDTRINNILMKNFSDKFGRPYISNMEVSPGWGHWGVLNVDFSEKETGNIVNASTATPPEIIKAGHAANALVIVHHPYSDYGFLHNQDSVAGGHAEGWKDFDLIELQSTISSDGKTLDKLEELTAENYGNISLDKLSSTIASAGISQMDAKALVTAFAFWNAGEEKYLSAGSDQHQATNTALYPGIIRQYAKVGKNSKEAGSADAKAYLAALKDGRSYVTMGPLFFTYDGESFGDTISADRKALKIDAMAVNGLEKVVLYRNGVKAETKELAGTKDRQTLEFTIDSGKDAKWYSYVAIDSNGNYAVSNPIWVKAGGGTEEQDPAVKPTDNGKPGSADKSKTSAADTGDNTNLLLLILLMTAAAGGSVALILRSRKNKGSKV
;
A
#
# COMPACT_ATOMS: atom_id res chain seq x y z
N MET A 1 22.22 -28.07 50.78
CA MET A 1 23.28 -27.28 50.11
C MET A 1 23.25 -27.34 48.58
N LYS A 2 22.62 -28.31 47.92
CA LYS A 2 22.54 -28.39 46.45
C LYS A 2 21.46 -27.48 45.80
N LYS A 3 20.48 -26.95 46.50
CA LYS A 3 19.45 -26.04 45.96
C LYS A 3 19.81 -24.57 45.99
N LYS A 4 20.88 -24.17 46.68
CA LYS A 4 21.37 -22.78 46.67
C LYS A 4 22.48 -22.50 45.65
N MET A 5 23.02 -23.55 45.04
CA MET A 5 24.06 -23.41 44.01
C MET A 5 23.47 -23.25 42.59
N ILE A 6 22.23 -23.70 42.35
CA ILE A 6 21.55 -23.58 41.07
C ILE A 6 20.93 -22.20 40.87
N ALA A 7 20.52 -21.52 41.95
CA ALA A 7 20.02 -20.15 41.89
C ALA A 7 21.13 -19.10 41.66
N GLY A 8 22.39 -19.43 42.05
CA GLY A 8 23.54 -18.54 41.80
C GLY A 8 24.10 -18.62 40.36
N ILE A 9 23.89 -19.71 39.68
CA ILE A 9 24.37 -19.93 38.30
C ILE A 9 23.36 -19.38 37.27
N LEU A 10 22.06 -19.41 37.56
CA LEU A 10 21.07 -18.73 36.72
C LEU A 10 21.11 -17.18 36.82
N ALA A 11 21.55 -16.64 37.96
CA ALA A 11 21.74 -15.21 38.13
C ALA A 11 23.04 -14.68 37.46
N LEU A 12 24.00 -15.57 37.16
CA LEU A 12 25.26 -15.19 36.51
C LEU A 12 25.21 -15.34 34.99
N ILE A 13 24.23 -16.07 34.44
CA ILE A 13 24.06 -16.22 32.98
C ILE A 13 23.15 -15.11 32.41
N MET A 14 22.38 -14.40 33.23
CA MET A 14 21.63 -13.20 32.83
C MET A 14 22.43 -11.90 32.91
N ALA A 15 23.69 -11.95 33.30
CA ALA A 15 24.53 -10.75 33.47
C ALA A 15 25.62 -10.58 32.36
N VAL A 16 25.65 -11.40 31.33
CA VAL A 16 26.65 -11.27 30.24
C VAL A 16 26.02 -11.60 28.89
N THR A 17 24.92 -10.93 28.57
CA THR A 17 24.65 -10.52 27.21
C THR A 17 24.90 -9.03 27.19
N PRO A 18 25.80 -8.52 26.37
CA PRO A 18 25.80 -7.09 26.12
C PRO A 18 24.49 -6.81 25.37
N PHE A 19 23.50 -6.27 26.09
CA PHE A 19 22.64 -5.32 25.43
C PHE A 19 23.60 -4.28 24.86
N VAL A 20 23.80 -4.27 23.59
CA VAL A 20 24.19 -3.08 22.89
C VAL A 20 22.97 -2.16 23.05
N SER A 21 22.87 -1.52 24.20
CA SER A 21 22.15 -0.29 24.29
C SER A 21 22.87 0.62 23.30
N LEU A 22 22.24 0.85 22.16
CA LEU A 22 22.53 2.08 21.42
C LEU A 22 22.55 3.18 22.50
N PRO A 23 23.55 4.04 22.54
CA PRO A 23 23.60 5.09 23.54
C PRO A 23 22.29 5.88 23.39
N ALA A 24 21.45 5.86 24.41
CA ALA A 24 20.41 6.84 24.56
C ALA A 24 21.13 8.18 24.65
N ILE A 25 21.24 8.86 23.52
CA ILE A 25 21.82 10.18 23.50
C ILE A 25 20.71 11.08 24.01
N SER A 26 20.71 11.35 25.29
CA SER A 26 19.93 12.41 25.90
C SER A 26 20.31 13.74 25.23
N TYR A 27 19.48 14.21 24.32
CA TYR A 27 19.63 15.49 23.63
C TYR A 27 18.54 16.48 24.00
N ALA A 28 18.11 16.54 25.18
CA ALA A 28 17.28 17.66 25.61
C ALA A 28 17.84 18.28 26.87
N ALA A 29 18.66 19.30 26.69
CA ALA A 29 18.52 20.42 27.61
C ALA A 29 17.14 20.98 27.28
N SER A 30 16.17 20.91 28.22
CA SER A 30 14.81 21.39 28.05
C SER A 30 14.81 22.78 27.42
N GLY A 31 14.18 22.93 26.25
CA GLY A 31 13.94 24.20 25.60
C GLY A 31 14.98 24.68 24.60
N THR A 32 15.69 23.83 23.84
CA THR A 32 16.59 24.31 22.78
C THR A 32 16.32 23.61 21.47
N CYS A 33 16.41 24.37 20.37
CA CYS A 33 16.37 23.84 19.01
C CYS A 33 17.74 23.35 18.56
N GLY A 34 17.75 22.35 17.68
CA GLY A 34 18.96 21.84 17.08
C GLY A 34 18.78 21.50 15.61
N VAL A 35 19.90 21.27 14.92
CA VAL A 35 19.96 20.82 13.53
C VAL A 35 21.11 19.85 13.35
N GLN A 36 20.93 18.86 12.51
CA GLN A 36 22.01 18.00 12.01
C GLN A 36 21.87 17.82 10.50
N GLN A 37 22.98 17.64 9.83
CA GLN A 37 23.08 17.18 8.47
C GLN A 37 23.48 15.69 8.46
N GLY A 38 22.93 14.92 7.51
CA GLY A 38 23.13 13.49 7.38
C GLY A 38 21.88 12.71 7.75
N ALA A 39 22.01 11.39 7.74
CA ALA A 39 20.90 10.47 8.00
C ALA A 39 20.14 10.83 9.28
N THR A 40 18.83 10.76 9.21
CA THR A 40 17.91 11.04 10.33
C THR A 40 18.10 10.04 11.47
N LYS A 41 17.73 10.47 12.68
CA LYS A 41 17.61 9.60 13.86
C LYS A 41 16.18 9.21 14.15
N ILE A 42 15.24 9.73 13.38
CA ILE A 42 13.82 9.37 13.52
C ILE A 42 13.72 7.87 13.23
N PHE A 43 13.10 7.13 14.13
CA PHE A 43 12.91 5.70 13.95
C PHE A 43 11.98 5.45 12.75
N GLU A 44 12.38 4.57 11.84
CA GLU A 44 11.69 4.30 10.57
C GLU A 44 11.74 5.46 9.56
N GLY A 45 12.53 6.51 9.82
CA GLY A 45 12.64 7.66 8.91
C GLY A 45 13.36 7.35 7.60
N MET A 46 12.96 8.04 6.53
CA MET A 46 13.44 7.85 5.17
C MET A 46 14.56 8.80 4.75
N ALA A 47 14.82 9.87 5.52
CA ALA A 47 15.90 10.81 5.26
C ALA A 47 17.26 10.20 5.66
N THR A 48 17.88 9.45 4.76
CA THR A 48 19.08 8.63 5.04
C THR A 48 20.35 9.10 4.33
N ASP A 49 20.24 10.09 3.45
CA ASP A 49 21.38 10.62 2.70
C ASP A 49 22.26 11.55 3.56
N ALA A 50 23.52 11.70 3.17
CA ALA A 50 24.48 12.55 3.85
C ALA A 50 24.17 14.06 3.73
N GLU A 51 23.35 14.46 2.77
CA GLU A 51 22.96 15.85 2.55
C GLU A 51 21.64 16.19 3.25
N ASP A 52 20.87 15.21 3.72
CA ASP A 52 19.59 15.43 4.40
C ASP A 52 19.76 16.26 5.66
N ILE A 53 18.71 16.99 6.01
CA ILE A 53 18.71 17.89 7.17
C ILE A 53 17.61 17.46 8.14
N THR A 54 17.95 17.26 9.40
CA THR A 54 16.99 17.03 10.49
C THR A 54 17.06 18.19 11.49
N ILE A 55 15.93 18.80 11.78
CA ILE A 55 15.76 19.82 12.85
C ILE A 55 14.90 19.26 13.98
N TRP A 56 15.13 19.77 15.20
CA TRP A 56 14.32 19.35 16.36
C TRP A 56 14.26 20.40 17.44
N ASN A 57 13.29 20.24 18.32
CA ASN A 57 13.23 20.88 19.63
C ASN A 57 12.92 19.81 20.71
N ASP A 58 12.34 20.20 21.83
CA ASP A 58 11.97 19.28 22.92
C ASP A 58 10.60 18.60 22.72
N LYS A 59 9.92 18.78 21.60
CA LYS A 59 8.59 18.24 21.30
C LYS A 59 8.53 17.42 20.02
N MET A 60 9.32 17.79 19.03
CA MET A 60 9.26 17.15 17.72
C MET A 60 10.60 17.21 16.99
N ALA A 61 10.78 16.29 16.05
CA ALA A 61 11.84 16.33 15.05
C ALA A 61 11.24 16.22 13.66
N VAL A 62 11.92 16.86 12.68
CA VAL A 62 11.49 16.92 11.28
C VAL A 62 12.70 16.79 10.39
N SER A 63 12.65 15.86 9.42
CA SER A 63 13.71 15.68 8.42
C SER A 63 13.25 16.19 7.05
N PHE A 64 14.22 16.69 6.29
CA PHE A 64 14.01 17.25 4.95
C PHE A 64 14.81 16.46 3.93
N ALA A 65 14.17 16.06 2.83
CA ALA A 65 14.80 15.41 1.70
C ALA A 65 15.69 16.38 0.94
N VAL A 66 17.00 16.25 1.06
CA VAL A 66 17.98 17.02 0.27
C VAL A 66 18.73 16.08 -0.66
N GLY A 67 19.34 15.04 -0.15
CA GLY A 67 19.94 13.96 -0.93
C GLY A 67 18.98 12.81 -1.19
N SER A 68 18.18 12.43 -0.20
CA SER A 68 17.13 11.41 -0.34
C SER A 68 16.01 11.86 -1.28
N ASN A 69 15.34 10.90 -1.90
CA ASN A 69 14.12 11.12 -2.66
C ASN A 69 12.93 11.02 -1.71
N ASN A 70 11.91 11.88 -1.91
CA ASN A 70 10.64 11.71 -1.24
C ASN A 70 9.83 10.55 -1.86
N TYR A 71 8.77 10.14 -1.19
CA TYR A 71 7.93 9.02 -1.59
C TYR A 71 7.45 9.11 -3.05
N TRP A 72 6.93 10.27 -3.45
CA TRP A 72 6.45 10.50 -4.81
C TRP A 72 7.56 10.96 -5.78
N ASN A 73 8.79 11.12 -5.29
CA ASN A 73 9.94 11.61 -6.08
C ASN A 73 9.68 12.96 -6.77
N MET A 74 8.90 13.82 -6.13
CA MET A 74 8.41 15.06 -6.75
C MET A 74 9.26 16.27 -6.46
N THR A 75 9.58 16.56 -5.19
CA THR A 75 10.36 17.73 -4.80
C THR A 75 11.47 17.40 -3.82
N LYS A 76 12.69 17.90 -4.04
CA LYS A 76 13.71 17.96 -3.00
C LYS A 76 13.49 19.18 -2.12
N GLY A 77 13.87 19.07 -0.84
CA GLY A 77 13.66 20.10 0.16
C GLY A 77 12.28 20.07 0.81
N SER A 78 11.45 19.05 0.54
CA SER A 78 10.22 18.77 1.25
C SER A 78 10.49 18.06 2.58
N ILE A 79 9.50 18.06 3.46
CA ILE A 79 9.54 17.26 4.68
C ILE A 79 9.39 15.79 4.30
N LEU A 80 10.25 14.94 4.86
CA LEU A 80 10.27 13.51 4.60
C LEU A 80 9.87 12.71 5.82
N ASP A 81 10.33 13.11 7.03
CA ASP A 81 10.00 12.42 8.27
C ASP A 81 9.56 13.40 9.34
N ILE A 82 8.63 12.98 10.18
CA ILE A 82 8.18 13.73 11.37
C ILE A 82 7.98 12.77 12.52
N CYS A 83 8.55 13.06 13.68
CA CYS A 83 8.22 12.35 14.91
C CYS A 83 7.90 13.29 16.07
N ALA A 84 7.14 12.76 17.02
CA ALA A 84 7.00 13.38 18.35
C ALA A 84 8.21 13.05 19.22
N ILE A 85 8.53 13.93 20.15
CA ILE A 85 9.51 13.70 21.22
C ILE A 85 8.76 13.73 22.55
N ASP A 86 8.87 12.64 23.33
CA ASP A 86 8.19 12.51 24.61
C ASP A 86 8.83 13.37 25.73
N SER A 87 8.20 13.38 26.89
CA SER A 87 8.70 14.15 28.04
C SER A 87 10.05 13.66 28.59
N GLU A 88 10.47 12.46 28.22
CA GLU A 88 11.76 11.87 28.59
C GLU A 88 12.85 12.16 27.55
N GLY A 89 12.48 12.77 26.41
CA GLY A 89 13.37 13.11 25.31
C GLY A 89 13.58 11.97 24.30
N ASN A 90 12.75 10.91 24.32
CA ASN A 90 12.81 9.85 23.35
C ASN A 90 12.08 10.27 22.06
N TRP A 91 12.69 9.96 20.93
CA TRP A 91 12.10 10.21 19.63
C TRP A 91 11.17 9.06 19.24
N GLY A 92 9.96 9.40 18.85
CA GLY A 92 8.96 8.45 18.37
C GLY A 92 9.26 7.93 16.95
N PRO A 93 8.38 7.08 16.43
CA PRO A 93 8.46 6.62 15.04
C PRO A 93 8.13 7.74 14.08
N ASP A 94 8.52 7.55 12.81
CA ASP A 94 8.05 8.40 11.73
C ASP A 94 6.53 8.28 11.55
N LEU A 95 5.88 9.42 11.32
CA LEU A 95 4.42 9.56 11.28
C LEU A 95 3.89 9.89 9.88
N VAL A 96 4.77 10.17 8.93
CA VAL A 96 4.39 10.60 7.58
C VAL A 96 5.26 9.89 6.54
N ASN A 97 4.79 9.82 5.31
CA ASN A 97 5.65 9.51 4.17
C ASN A 97 6.30 10.78 3.62
N ASP A 98 5.55 11.87 3.60
CA ASP A 98 6.05 13.21 3.28
C ASP A 98 5.05 14.30 3.66
N VAL A 99 5.52 15.55 3.68
CA VAL A 99 4.69 16.75 3.59
C VAL A 99 5.31 17.66 2.56
N GLU A 100 4.56 17.91 1.48
CA GLU A 100 5.10 18.62 0.34
C GLU A 100 4.19 19.70 -0.22
N LEU A 101 4.75 20.55 -1.06
CA LEU A 101 4.03 21.55 -1.84
C LEU A 101 3.42 20.88 -3.07
N LEU A 102 2.12 21.08 -3.28
CA LEU A 102 1.45 20.73 -4.53
C LEU A 102 0.81 21.95 -5.16
N MET A 103 0.88 22.03 -6.49
CA MET A 103 0.20 23.04 -7.30
C MET A 103 -0.59 22.34 -8.39
N ASP A 104 -1.84 22.77 -8.59
CA ASP A 104 -2.77 22.19 -9.54
C ASP A 104 -2.95 20.67 -9.37
N PHE A 105 -2.86 20.23 -8.13
CA PHE A 105 -3.05 18.85 -7.66
C PHE A 105 -1.94 17.87 -7.99
N TRP A 106 -1.09 18.17 -8.98
CA TRP A 106 -0.04 17.24 -9.39
C TRP A 106 0.94 17.82 -10.38
N THR A 107 1.47 18.93 -10.15
CA THR A 107 2.55 19.40 -10.98
C THR A 107 3.86 19.20 -10.28
N ALA A 108 4.67 18.35 -10.85
CA ALA A 108 5.97 18.02 -10.32
C ALA A 108 7.01 19.07 -10.68
N THR A 109 8.04 19.16 -9.86
CA THR A 109 9.33 19.65 -10.29
C THR A 109 9.95 18.62 -11.21
N GLY A 110 9.53 18.62 -12.47
CA GLY A 110 10.05 17.69 -13.46
C GLY A 110 11.14 18.29 -14.34
N GLU A 111 11.19 17.81 -15.54
CA GLU A 111 12.02 18.39 -16.58
C GLU A 111 11.31 19.58 -17.21
N TYR A 112 12.02 20.68 -17.43
CA TYR A 112 11.56 21.81 -18.22
C TYR A 112 12.61 22.13 -19.29
N ASN A 113 12.24 22.05 -20.55
CA ASN A 113 13.12 22.28 -21.69
C ASN A 113 14.47 21.55 -21.58
N GLY A 114 14.47 20.30 -21.19
CA GLY A 114 15.68 19.48 -21.02
C GLY A 114 16.47 19.79 -19.74
N THR A 115 15.94 20.57 -18.82
CA THR A 115 16.56 20.84 -17.52
C THR A 115 15.80 20.10 -16.44
N ASP A 116 16.50 19.20 -15.73
CA ASP A 116 15.94 18.53 -14.55
C ASP A 116 15.84 19.53 -13.39
N LEU A 117 14.62 19.96 -13.08
CA LEU A 117 14.36 20.94 -12.03
C LEU A 117 14.53 20.36 -10.62
N ARG A 118 14.51 19.03 -10.47
CA ARG A 118 14.69 18.39 -9.16
C ARG A 118 16.07 18.57 -8.59
N ASN A 119 17.05 18.82 -9.45
CA ASN A 119 18.43 19.08 -9.07
C ASN A 119 18.73 20.57 -8.84
N ASP A 120 17.76 21.45 -9.09
CA ASP A 120 17.89 22.90 -8.90
C ASP A 120 17.24 23.32 -7.56
N VAL A 121 17.65 22.67 -6.49
CA VAL A 121 17.13 22.89 -5.13
C VAL A 121 18.25 23.36 -4.23
N ASN A 122 18.01 24.47 -3.53
CA ASN A 122 18.92 25.00 -2.52
C ASN A 122 18.23 24.96 -1.15
N VAL A 123 18.73 24.13 -0.26
CA VAL A 123 18.22 23.98 1.11
C VAL A 123 19.28 24.45 2.10
N THR A 124 18.92 25.35 2.97
CA THR A 124 19.78 25.90 4.02
C THR A 124 19.09 25.83 5.38
N SER A 125 19.86 25.67 6.45
CA SER A 125 19.36 25.68 7.81
C SER A 125 20.12 26.66 8.70
N GLU A 126 19.42 27.29 9.63
CA GLU A 126 19.97 28.23 10.59
C GLU A 126 19.35 28.03 11.98
N VAL A 127 20.20 28.00 13.01
CA VAL A 127 19.79 28.00 14.40
C VAL A 127 20.10 29.36 15.01
N SER A 128 19.11 29.98 15.65
CA SER A 128 19.31 31.27 16.33
C SER A 128 20.38 31.18 17.42
N SER A 129 21.05 32.31 17.70
CA SER A 129 22.16 32.36 18.67
C SER A 129 21.75 31.94 20.07
N ASP A 130 20.48 32.14 20.44
CA ASP A 130 19.89 31.73 21.71
C ASP A 130 19.35 30.30 21.68
N LYS A 131 19.42 29.62 20.52
CA LYS A 131 18.88 28.28 20.28
C LYS A 131 17.37 28.14 20.51
N ASN A 132 16.63 29.24 20.48
CA ASN A 132 15.19 29.20 20.65
C ASN A 132 14.43 28.97 19.35
N THR A 133 15.11 29.08 18.21
CA THR A 133 14.50 28.91 16.89
C THR A 133 15.46 28.20 15.94
N VAL A 134 14.94 27.28 15.16
CA VAL A 134 15.64 26.75 13.99
C VAL A 134 14.77 26.98 12.76
N THR A 135 15.42 27.37 11.67
CA THR A 135 14.77 27.65 10.38
C THR A 135 15.43 26.85 9.28
N VAL A 136 14.61 26.25 8.42
CA VAL A 136 15.05 25.65 7.15
C VAL A 136 14.44 26.45 6.03
N THR A 137 15.24 26.82 5.05
CA THR A 137 14.79 27.53 3.84
C THR A 137 15.10 26.68 2.61
N SER A 138 14.07 26.30 1.88
CA SER A 138 14.17 25.58 0.62
C SER A 138 13.79 26.50 -0.53
N LYS A 139 14.63 26.57 -1.56
CA LYS A 139 14.40 27.37 -2.78
C LYS A 139 14.57 26.47 -3.98
N TYR A 140 13.58 26.48 -4.87
CA TYR A 140 13.57 25.66 -6.08
C TYR A 140 12.64 26.22 -7.14
N ARG A 141 12.65 25.61 -8.31
CA ARG A 141 11.72 25.91 -9.38
C ARG A 141 10.66 24.82 -9.50
N TYR A 142 9.45 25.23 -9.81
CA TYR A 142 8.30 24.34 -9.93
C TYR A 142 7.63 24.55 -11.27
N TRP A 143 7.52 23.53 -12.09
CA TRP A 143 6.94 23.61 -13.41
C TRP A 143 5.46 23.25 -13.39
N VAL A 144 4.66 24.01 -14.15
CA VAL A 144 3.23 23.82 -14.37
C VAL A 144 2.99 23.71 -15.88
N ALA A 145 2.41 22.60 -16.32
CA ALA A 145 2.28 22.29 -17.75
C ALA A 145 1.29 23.20 -18.49
N ASP A 146 0.17 23.53 -17.88
CA ASP A 146 -0.88 24.38 -18.45
C ASP A 146 -1.20 25.52 -17.47
N PRO A 147 -0.34 26.55 -17.40
CA PRO A 147 -0.44 27.58 -16.37
C PRO A 147 -1.70 28.44 -16.50
N ASN A 148 -2.15 28.73 -17.72
CA ASN A 148 -3.31 29.56 -17.95
C ASN A 148 -4.62 28.79 -18.07
N LYS A 149 -4.56 27.45 -18.01
CA LYS A 149 -5.69 26.51 -18.05
C LYS A 149 -6.58 26.65 -19.28
N ASP A 150 -5.99 26.82 -20.42
CA ASP A 150 -6.72 26.87 -21.69
C ASP A 150 -6.71 25.52 -22.45
N GLY A 151 -6.05 24.52 -21.91
CA GLY A 151 -5.90 23.18 -22.48
C GLY A 151 -4.71 23.07 -23.46
N ILE A 152 -3.85 24.07 -23.49
CA ILE A 152 -2.63 24.12 -24.32
C ILE A 152 -1.43 24.08 -23.37
N ASN A 153 -0.45 23.25 -23.68
CA ASN A 153 0.81 23.23 -22.95
C ASN A 153 1.65 24.42 -23.40
N ASP A 154 1.72 25.47 -22.56
CA ASP A 154 2.44 26.69 -22.85
C ASP A 154 3.93 26.58 -22.50
N ASP A 155 4.79 27.28 -23.27
CA ASP A 155 6.20 27.50 -22.96
C ASP A 155 6.41 28.49 -21.79
N ALA A 156 5.64 28.35 -20.71
CA ALA A 156 5.77 29.20 -19.54
C ALA A 156 7.05 28.92 -18.78
N LEU A 157 7.60 29.94 -18.14
CA LEU A 157 8.74 29.74 -17.24
C LEU A 157 8.29 29.02 -15.96
N PRO A 158 9.11 28.13 -15.39
CA PRO A 158 8.79 27.53 -14.09
C PRO A 158 8.65 28.61 -13.02
N LEU A 159 7.77 28.35 -12.05
CA LEU A 159 7.59 29.21 -10.89
C LEU A 159 8.81 29.15 -9.98
N ASN A 160 9.16 30.28 -9.38
CA ASN A 160 10.16 30.31 -8.31
C ASN A 160 9.46 30.09 -6.96
N VAL A 161 9.91 29.10 -6.22
CA VAL A 161 9.34 28.76 -4.91
C VAL A 161 10.38 29.01 -3.83
N THR A 162 9.94 29.64 -2.76
CA THR A 162 10.70 29.74 -1.50
C THR A 162 9.81 29.25 -0.36
N GLN A 163 10.24 28.18 0.31
CA GLN A 163 9.59 27.66 1.51
C GLN A 163 10.46 27.92 2.73
N VAL A 164 9.86 28.43 3.79
CA VAL A 164 10.51 28.69 5.05
C VAL A 164 9.81 27.90 6.14
N TYR A 165 10.52 27.01 6.75
CA TYR A 165 10.08 26.17 7.84
C TYR A 165 10.69 26.69 9.14
N THR A 166 9.86 26.95 10.17
CA THR A 166 10.33 27.50 11.43
C THR A 166 9.83 26.66 12.60
N LEU A 167 10.77 26.15 13.39
CA LEU A 167 10.49 25.42 14.63
C LEU A 167 11.05 26.20 15.81
N LYS A 168 10.23 26.35 16.86
CA LYS A 168 10.63 27.06 18.09
C LYS A 168 10.73 26.11 19.27
N ALA A 169 11.57 26.43 20.20
CA ALA A 169 11.70 25.72 21.45
C ALA A 169 10.38 25.67 22.21
N GLY A 170 9.98 24.50 22.65
CA GLY A 170 8.74 24.27 23.39
C GLY A 170 7.46 24.13 22.53
N ASP A 171 7.52 24.43 21.24
CA ASP A 171 6.37 24.30 20.34
C ASP A 171 6.22 22.87 19.83
N SER A 172 5.00 22.34 19.82
CA SER A 172 4.66 21.07 19.17
C SER A 172 4.25 21.23 17.69
N HIS A 173 4.59 22.35 17.08
CA HIS A 173 4.24 22.65 15.70
C HIS A 173 5.40 23.30 14.95
N LEU A 174 5.48 22.95 13.67
CA LEU A 174 6.36 23.56 12.67
C LEU A 174 5.55 24.51 11.82
N THR A 175 5.96 25.78 11.73
CA THR A 175 5.33 26.75 10.83
C THR A 175 5.93 26.64 9.45
N MET A 176 5.09 26.65 8.41
CA MET A 176 5.47 26.65 7.00
C MET A 176 4.99 27.96 6.34
N GLU A 177 5.88 28.65 5.66
CA GLU A 177 5.55 29.83 4.85
C GLU A 177 6.09 29.61 3.43
N THR A 178 5.20 29.58 2.45
CA THR A 178 5.57 29.36 1.05
C THR A 178 5.27 30.60 0.23
N THR A 179 6.29 31.13 -0.45
CA THR A 179 6.18 32.22 -1.43
C THR A 179 6.39 31.62 -2.82
N VAL A 180 5.43 31.85 -3.70
CA VAL A 180 5.44 31.44 -5.09
C VAL A 180 5.51 32.70 -5.94
N GLU A 181 6.49 32.77 -6.81
CA GLU A 181 6.70 33.87 -7.75
C GLU A 181 6.55 33.37 -9.18
N ASN A 182 5.75 34.09 -9.97
CA ASN A 182 5.63 33.90 -11.41
C ASN A 182 6.69 34.73 -12.13
N PRO A 183 7.78 34.17 -12.63
CA PRO A 183 8.79 34.90 -13.36
C PRO A 183 8.35 35.24 -14.78
N ASN A 184 7.32 34.64 -15.31
CA ASN A 184 6.75 34.90 -16.61
C ASN A 184 6.00 36.23 -16.61
N LYS A 185 6.36 37.15 -17.51
CA LYS A 185 5.71 38.46 -17.60
C LYS A 185 4.54 38.51 -18.58
N GLY A 186 4.27 37.41 -19.29
CA GLY A 186 3.23 37.32 -20.32
C GLY A 186 2.07 36.38 -19.98
N ILE A 187 2.23 35.54 -18.99
CA ILE A 187 1.25 34.46 -18.68
C ILE A 187 0.87 34.52 -17.19
N ASP A 188 -0.42 34.59 -16.93
CA ASP A 188 -0.99 34.39 -15.62
C ASP A 188 -1.10 32.89 -15.34
N TYR A 189 -0.80 32.45 -14.11
CA TYR A 189 -1.07 31.11 -13.67
C TYR A 189 -2.49 31.05 -13.07
N GLY A 190 -3.37 30.35 -13.77
CA GLY A 190 -4.82 30.34 -13.54
C GLY A 190 -5.55 31.35 -14.46
N ASN A 191 -6.72 30.95 -14.94
CA ASN A 191 -7.46 31.70 -15.95
C ASN A 191 -8.83 32.18 -15.45
N LYS A 192 -9.01 33.45 -15.29
CA LYS A 192 -10.29 34.04 -14.85
C LYS A 192 -11.41 33.90 -15.89
N ALA A 193 -11.08 33.88 -17.17
CA ALA A 193 -12.06 33.85 -18.25
C ALA A 193 -12.76 32.49 -18.41
N LEU A 194 -12.07 31.41 -18.17
CA LEU A 194 -12.65 30.06 -18.23
C LEU A 194 -13.72 29.83 -17.16
N ASN A 195 -13.62 30.50 -16.03
CA ASN A 195 -14.56 30.39 -14.94
C ASN A 195 -15.90 31.07 -15.22
N GLU A 196 -15.89 32.20 -15.86
CA GLU A 196 -17.10 32.96 -16.20
C GLU A 196 -17.98 32.18 -17.20
N SER A 197 -17.34 31.44 -18.13
CA SER A 197 -18.05 30.65 -19.12
C SER A 197 -18.61 29.33 -18.62
N ALA A 198 -18.08 28.78 -17.55
CA ALA A 198 -18.45 27.47 -16.98
C ALA A 198 -19.60 27.55 -15.94
N ALA A 199 -20.44 28.55 -16.01
CA ALA A 199 -21.60 28.74 -15.12
C ALA A 199 -21.25 28.75 -13.62
N GLY A 200 -20.14 29.37 -13.26
CA GLY A 200 -19.75 29.60 -11.87
C GLY A 200 -19.31 28.35 -11.10
N LYS A 201 -18.82 27.36 -11.78
CA LYS A 201 -18.58 26.04 -11.17
C LYS A 201 -17.17 25.53 -11.20
N SER A 202 -16.25 26.13 -11.91
CA SER A 202 -14.86 25.74 -11.88
C SER A 202 -14.00 26.87 -11.34
N SER A 203 -12.94 26.47 -10.67
CA SER A 203 -11.93 27.37 -10.22
C SER A 203 -11.20 27.98 -11.39
N THR A 204 -10.96 29.28 -11.31
CA THR A 204 -10.11 30.00 -12.25
C THR A 204 -8.67 30.03 -11.82
N GLY A 205 -8.44 29.82 -10.54
CA GLY A 205 -7.12 29.90 -9.95
C GLY A 205 -6.33 28.63 -10.16
N MET A 206 -5.07 28.74 -9.87
CA MET A 206 -4.20 27.62 -9.61
C MET A 206 -4.43 27.17 -8.16
N PHE A 207 -4.57 25.89 -7.95
CA PHE A 207 -4.65 25.31 -6.63
C PHE A 207 -3.24 25.19 -6.05
N SER A 208 -2.95 25.89 -4.98
CA SER A 208 -1.65 25.88 -4.33
C SER A 208 -1.81 25.53 -2.87
N GLY A 209 -1.05 24.56 -2.40
CA GLY A 209 -1.20 24.12 -1.04
C GLY A 209 -0.22 23.04 -0.61
N TYR A 210 -0.57 22.36 0.44
CA TYR A 210 0.26 21.31 1.02
C TYR A 210 -0.47 19.97 0.99
N SER A 211 0.26 18.93 0.66
CA SER A 211 -0.12 17.53 0.84
C SER A 211 0.56 16.97 2.07
N ILE A 212 -0.16 16.15 2.81
CA ILE A 212 0.40 15.21 3.77
C ILE A 212 0.11 13.80 3.30
N SER A 213 1.16 13.04 3.09
CA SER A 213 1.11 11.63 2.71
C SER A 213 1.52 10.77 3.90
N THR A 214 0.82 9.69 4.12
CA THR A 214 1.08 8.78 5.23
C THR A 214 0.50 7.41 4.94
N ASN A 215 0.83 6.45 5.79
CA ASN A 215 0.33 5.10 5.64
C ASN A 215 -1.20 5.05 5.67
N ALA A 216 -1.75 4.34 4.70
CA ALA A 216 -3.18 4.27 4.46
C ALA A 216 -3.98 3.76 5.66
N ALA A 217 -3.45 2.82 6.44
CA ALA A 217 -4.10 2.30 7.64
C ALA A 217 -4.44 3.39 8.65
N ASN A 218 -3.56 4.34 8.81
CA ASN A 218 -3.70 5.39 9.80
C ASN A 218 -4.60 6.54 9.34
N MET A 219 -4.72 6.70 8.05
CA MET A 219 -5.67 7.66 7.48
C MET A 219 -7.07 7.10 7.40
N PHE A 220 -7.20 5.80 7.30
CA PHE A 220 -8.45 5.08 7.38
C PHE A 220 -8.85 4.72 8.77
N GLY A 221 -8.20 5.27 9.75
CA GLY A 221 -8.69 5.08 11.09
C GLY A 221 -10.20 5.19 11.09
N PRO A 222 -10.85 4.48 11.99
CA PRO A 222 -12.29 4.31 11.95
C PRO A 222 -13.08 5.57 12.02
N TYR A 223 -12.39 6.64 12.38
CA TYR A 223 -12.99 7.93 12.47
C TYR A 223 -12.86 8.76 11.24
N GLY A 224 -12.34 8.18 10.16
CA GLY A 224 -12.26 8.62 8.80
C GLY A 224 -11.92 10.05 8.76
N TYR A 225 -11.55 10.54 9.33
CA TYR A 225 -11.12 11.70 9.26
C TYR A 225 -11.79 12.57 8.31
N TYR A 226 -11.85 13.64 8.58
CA TYR A 226 -12.34 14.72 7.81
C TYR A 226 -11.48 15.00 6.58
N PRO A 227 -12.09 15.29 5.46
CA PRO A 227 -13.51 15.20 5.15
C PRO A 227 -13.93 13.78 4.86
N ASP A 228 -15.20 13.49 4.91
CA ASP A 228 -15.76 12.16 4.70
C ASP A 228 -15.04 11.44 3.55
N THR A 229 -14.49 10.26 3.83
CA THR A 229 -13.75 9.42 2.89
C THR A 229 -14.54 9.04 1.63
N LYS A 230 -15.85 9.22 1.64
CA LYS A 230 -16.67 9.08 0.42
C LYS A 230 -16.52 10.25 -0.54
N ALA A 231 -15.96 11.34 -0.10
CA ALA A 231 -15.62 12.45 -0.95
C ALA A 231 -14.20 12.27 -1.48
N THR A 232 -13.94 11.13 -2.12
CA THR A 232 -12.77 10.98 -2.96
C THR A 232 -12.98 11.83 -4.19
N GLY A 233 -12.57 13.03 -4.15
CA GLY A 233 -12.75 13.96 -5.23
C GLY A 233 -12.14 15.29 -4.88
N ILE A 234 -12.02 16.10 -5.88
CA ILE A 234 -11.59 17.47 -5.73
C ILE A 234 -12.79 18.25 -5.30
N ALA A 235 -12.75 18.86 -4.12
CA ALA A 235 -13.71 19.86 -3.74
C ALA A 235 -13.28 21.19 -4.34
N ILE A 236 -13.96 21.60 -5.38
CA ILE A 236 -13.66 22.83 -6.14
C ILE A 236 -14.58 23.96 -5.69
N GLY A 237 -14.00 25.13 -5.49
CA GLY A 237 -14.76 26.35 -5.24
C GLY A 237 -15.33 26.44 -3.84
N ASN A 238 -16.60 26.82 -3.70
CA ASN A 238 -17.26 27.08 -2.42
C ASN A 238 -17.50 25.82 -1.59
N ASN A 239 -16.44 25.11 -1.23
CA ASN A 239 -16.53 24.06 -0.26
C ASN A 239 -16.65 24.65 1.15
N GLU A 240 -17.88 24.71 1.65
CA GLU A 240 -18.18 25.29 2.96
C GLU A 240 -17.47 24.54 4.10
N ASN A 241 -17.22 23.24 3.91
CA ASN A 241 -16.53 22.45 4.92
C ASN A 241 -15.07 22.87 5.14
N VAL A 242 -14.37 23.27 4.09
CA VAL A 242 -13.00 23.75 4.21
C VAL A 242 -12.95 25.12 4.89
N LYS A 243 -14.04 25.90 4.80
CA LYS A 243 -14.14 27.22 5.46
C LYS A 243 -14.51 27.12 6.94
N GLU A 244 -15.12 26.02 7.35
CA GLU A 244 -15.39 25.77 8.77
C GLU A 244 -14.11 25.44 9.55
N TYR A 245 -14.15 25.58 10.88
CA TYR A 245 -12.99 25.24 11.73
C TYR A 245 -12.55 23.79 11.53
N PHE A 246 -13.48 22.89 11.38
CA PHE A 246 -13.23 21.48 11.17
C PHE A 246 -12.60 21.16 9.81
N GLY A 247 -12.76 22.04 8.81
CA GLY A 247 -12.21 21.87 7.46
C GLY A 247 -10.83 22.48 7.26
N LYS A 248 -10.25 23.08 8.27
CA LYS A 248 -8.96 23.76 8.19
C LYS A 248 -7.76 22.87 8.46
N PHE A 249 -7.98 21.61 8.77
CA PHE A 249 -6.91 20.66 9.07
C PHE A 249 -7.22 19.27 8.54
N VAL A 250 -6.19 18.50 8.39
CA VAL A 250 -6.22 17.07 8.15
C VAL A 250 -5.31 16.41 9.17
N THR A 251 -5.66 15.21 9.64
CA THR A 251 -4.91 14.50 10.67
C THR A 251 -4.63 13.08 10.21
N THR A 252 -3.41 12.63 10.44
CA THR A 252 -3.00 11.24 10.41
C THR A 252 -2.56 10.82 11.81
N TYR A 253 -2.65 9.54 12.12
CA TYR A 253 -2.23 9.03 13.42
C TYR A 253 -1.72 7.59 13.31
N LYS A 254 -0.76 7.30 14.18
CA LYS A 254 -0.13 5.99 14.30
C LYS A 254 0.04 5.70 15.78
N ASP A 255 -0.52 4.58 16.25
CA ASP A 255 -0.54 4.22 17.67
C ASP A 255 -1.11 5.38 18.54
N ASP A 256 -0.31 5.90 19.44
CA ASP A 256 -0.69 7.01 20.33
C ASP A 256 -0.26 8.39 19.81
N TYR A 257 0.27 8.48 18.59
CA TYR A 257 0.76 9.72 18.02
C TYR A 257 -0.16 10.25 16.93
N ALA A 258 -0.18 11.57 16.73
CA ALA A 258 -0.87 12.19 15.61
C ALA A 258 -0.04 13.30 14.98
N VAL A 259 -0.18 13.46 13.68
CA VAL A 259 0.31 14.61 12.91
C VAL A 259 -0.87 15.27 12.21
N SER A 260 -0.96 16.58 12.34
CA SER A 260 -2.01 17.35 11.67
C SER A 260 -1.42 18.45 10.81
N LEU A 261 -1.88 18.54 9.58
CA LEU A 261 -1.61 19.66 8.69
C LEU A 261 -2.74 20.67 8.82
N ILE A 262 -2.38 21.93 9.11
CA ILE A 262 -3.30 23.07 9.16
C ILE A 262 -2.87 24.08 8.10
N MET A 263 -3.79 24.61 7.31
CA MET A 263 -3.48 25.61 6.29
C MET A 263 -4.38 26.83 6.40
N ASP A 264 -3.76 28.02 6.40
CA ASP A 264 -4.49 29.28 6.45
C ASP A 264 -5.22 29.57 5.14
N GLY A 265 -6.49 29.96 5.25
CA GLY A 265 -7.27 30.39 4.10
C GLY A 265 -7.57 29.29 3.08
N SER A 266 -7.37 28.02 3.43
CA SER A 266 -7.71 26.90 2.53
C SER A 266 -9.21 26.95 2.18
N ASP A 267 -9.50 26.81 0.90
CA ASP A 267 -10.85 26.87 0.34
C ASP A 267 -11.16 25.68 -0.57
N ALA A 268 -10.21 24.77 -0.73
CA ALA A 268 -10.37 23.52 -1.42
C ALA A 268 -9.54 22.42 -0.79
N TYR A 269 -9.94 21.17 -1.01
CA TYR A 269 -9.17 20.00 -0.62
C TYR A 269 -9.25 18.88 -1.65
N LYS A 270 -8.30 17.98 -1.58
CA LYS A 270 -8.32 16.70 -2.28
C LYS A 270 -7.82 15.63 -1.31
N GLY A 271 -8.29 14.42 -1.44
CA GLY A 271 -7.82 13.35 -0.59
C GLY A 271 -8.17 11.97 -1.09
N SER A 272 -7.30 11.04 -0.80
CA SER A 272 -7.51 9.61 -0.97
C SER A 272 -7.14 8.88 0.32
N SER A 273 -6.95 7.59 0.22
CA SER A 273 -6.49 6.79 1.35
C SER A 273 -5.09 7.17 1.84
N GLY A 274 -4.14 7.36 0.94
CA GLY A 274 -2.74 7.57 1.27
C GLY A 274 -2.30 9.03 1.38
N TYR A 275 -3.15 9.99 1.02
CA TYR A 275 -2.80 11.41 1.11
C TYR A 275 -4.00 12.32 1.36
N LYS A 276 -3.74 13.50 1.90
CA LYS A 276 -4.72 14.57 2.14
C LYS A 276 -4.09 15.92 1.84
N ASP A 277 -4.76 16.72 1.02
CA ASP A 277 -4.29 17.98 0.53
C ASP A 277 -5.20 19.11 0.96
N LEU A 278 -4.62 20.22 1.36
CA LEU A 278 -5.32 21.48 1.59
C LEU A 278 -4.80 22.52 0.62
N TYR A 279 -5.71 23.24 -0.03
CA TYR A 279 -5.38 24.22 -1.08
C TYR A 279 -6.05 25.57 -0.86
N ILE A 280 -5.41 26.60 -1.38
CA ILE A 280 -6.03 27.85 -1.77
C ILE A 280 -6.12 27.90 -3.29
N ASN A 281 -7.14 28.57 -3.78
CA ASN A 281 -7.36 28.73 -5.20
C ASN A 281 -7.24 30.20 -5.58
N GLN A 282 -6.18 30.54 -6.29
CA GLN A 282 -5.98 31.94 -6.71
C GLN A 282 -5.18 32.05 -8.01
N VAL A 283 -5.41 33.17 -8.71
CA VAL A 283 -4.61 33.48 -9.90
C VAL A 283 -3.30 34.13 -9.47
N LEU A 284 -2.19 33.59 -9.94
CA LEU A 284 -0.89 34.21 -9.83
C LEU A 284 -0.57 35.03 -11.11
N GLU A 285 -0.82 36.34 -11.04
CA GLU A 285 -0.62 37.24 -12.16
C GLU A 285 0.82 37.25 -12.65
N ALA A 286 1.00 37.56 -13.94
CA ALA A 286 2.30 37.66 -14.59
C ALA A 286 3.25 38.61 -13.86
N GLY A 287 4.44 38.15 -13.51
CA GLY A 287 5.45 38.89 -12.78
C GLY A 287 5.09 39.25 -11.34
N LYS A 288 4.13 38.51 -10.72
CA LYS A 288 3.73 38.71 -9.33
C LYS A 288 4.12 37.49 -8.47
N SER A 289 3.97 37.67 -7.16
CA SER A 289 4.13 36.64 -6.17
C SER A 289 2.97 36.64 -5.19
N TYR A 290 2.74 35.50 -4.56
CA TYR A 290 1.89 35.38 -3.38
C TYR A 290 2.51 34.49 -2.32
N THR A 291 2.06 34.64 -1.09
CA THR A 291 2.55 33.86 0.04
C THR A 291 1.35 33.23 0.76
N PHE A 292 1.46 31.96 1.09
CA PHE A 292 0.50 31.25 1.93
C PHE A 292 1.22 30.51 3.06
N LYS A 293 0.47 30.14 4.10
CA LYS A 293 1.03 29.61 5.33
C LYS A 293 0.29 28.34 5.75
N GLY A 294 1.05 27.45 6.37
CA GLY A 294 0.54 26.25 7.03
C GLY A 294 1.33 25.93 8.28
N GLU A 295 0.86 24.96 8.99
CA GLU A 295 1.56 24.38 10.15
C GLU A 295 1.40 22.87 10.13
N VAL A 296 2.44 22.20 10.58
CA VAL A 296 2.37 20.79 10.95
C VAL A 296 2.42 20.69 12.46
N LEU A 297 1.40 20.14 13.07
CA LEU A 297 1.25 19.93 14.50
C LEU A 297 1.48 18.46 14.83
N VAL A 298 2.32 18.19 15.82
CA VAL A 298 2.61 16.83 16.30
C VAL A 298 2.11 16.67 17.73
N GLU A 299 1.41 15.57 17.97
CA GLU A 299 0.83 15.24 19.26
C GLU A 299 1.29 13.86 19.74
N THR A 300 1.50 13.73 21.04
CA THR A 300 1.73 12.45 21.73
C THR A 300 0.42 11.76 22.12
N SER A 301 -0.65 12.07 21.44
CA SER A 301 -1.97 11.48 21.58
C SER A 301 -2.65 11.49 20.23
N ASN A 302 -3.35 10.45 19.89
CA ASN A 302 -4.14 10.40 18.65
C ASN A 302 -5.50 11.11 18.76
N SER A 303 -5.69 11.97 19.78
CA SER A 303 -6.84 12.87 19.90
C SER A 303 -6.70 14.08 18.96
N THR A 304 -7.80 14.51 18.35
CA THR A 304 -7.81 15.70 17.50
C THR A 304 -8.35 16.95 18.21
N ALA A 305 -8.65 16.86 19.50
CA ALA A 305 -9.18 18.00 20.27
C ALA A 305 -8.19 19.18 20.32
N SER A 306 -6.90 18.89 20.53
CA SER A 306 -5.82 19.89 20.56
C SER A 306 -5.62 20.60 19.22
N VAL A 307 -5.84 19.89 18.10
CA VAL A 307 -5.75 20.46 16.75
C VAL A 307 -6.81 21.54 16.58
N LEU A 308 -8.02 21.29 17.05
CA LEU A 308 -9.10 22.29 16.98
C LEU A 308 -8.80 23.50 17.87
N ASP A 309 -8.23 23.28 19.05
CA ASP A 309 -7.77 24.38 19.93
C ASP A 309 -6.68 25.23 19.24
N ARG A 310 -5.80 24.60 18.47
CA ARG A 310 -4.79 25.31 17.66
C ARG A 310 -5.42 26.12 16.54
N VAL A 311 -6.42 25.60 15.84
CA VAL A 311 -7.18 26.34 14.82
C VAL A 311 -7.85 27.57 15.45
N TYR A 312 -8.48 27.44 16.60
CA TYR A 312 -9.08 28.58 17.32
C TYR A 312 -8.06 29.65 17.67
N ALA A 313 -6.88 29.25 18.16
CA ALA A 313 -5.82 30.19 18.49
C ALA A 313 -5.32 30.97 17.27
N ARG A 314 -5.17 30.28 16.13
CA ARG A 314 -4.76 30.90 14.86
C ARG A 314 -5.81 31.88 14.33
N ASP A 315 -7.06 31.49 14.39
CA ASP A 315 -8.18 32.30 13.90
C ASP A 315 -8.61 33.38 14.91
N LYS A 316 -7.95 33.47 16.08
CA LYS A 316 -8.27 34.39 17.14
C LYS A 316 -9.74 34.32 17.59
N ILE A 317 -10.22 33.06 17.68
CA ILE A 317 -11.58 32.81 18.14
C ILE A 317 -11.65 33.07 19.65
N GLU A 318 -12.59 33.90 20.06
CA GLU A 318 -12.79 34.25 21.47
C GLU A 318 -13.42 33.07 22.24
N ASP A 319 -13.07 32.95 23.52
CA ASP A 319 -13.68 31.94 24.41
C ASP A 319 -15.22 32.09 24.49
N ASP A 320 -15.72 33.31 24.31
CA ASP A 320 -17.16 33.56 24.26
C ASP A 320 -17.88 32.93 23.10
N ASP A 321 -17.17 32.53 22.02
CA ASP A 321 -17.73 31.88 20.84
C ASP A 321 -17.67 30.35 20.90
N THR A 322 -16.97 29.83 21.90
CA THR A 322 -16.83 28.40 22.14
C THR A 322 -17.36 27.98 23.50
N ALA A 323 -17.60 26.69 23.69
CA ALA A 323 -17.93 26.10 24.98
C ALA A 323 -17.27 24.73 25.11
N MET A 324 -16.92 24.39 26.35
CA MET A 324 -16.30 23.12 26.69
C MET A 324 -17.34 22.01 26.79
N VAL A 325 -17.08 20.90 26.11
CA VAL A 325 -17.80 19.64 26.32
C VAL A 325 -16.83 18.69 27.02
N ARG A 326 -17.21 18.14 28.14
CA ARG A 326 -16.39 17.24 28.95
C ARG A 326 -17.23 16.20 29.65
N GLY A 327 -16.61 15.13 30.08
CA GLY A 327 -17.30 14.09 30.83
C GLY A 327 -16.39 12.94 31.21
N THR A 328 -17.01 11.91 31.74
CA THR A 328 -16.35 10.65 32.09
C THR A 328 -17.04 9.47 31.43
N VAL A 329 -16.28 8.48 31.06
CA VAL A 329 -16.77 7.19 30.57
C VAL A 329 -16.42 6.11 31.59
N LYS A 330 -17.43 5.36 32.02
CA LYS A 330 -17.29 4.24 32.97
C LYS A 330 -17.95 3.00 32.42
N ASP A 331 -17.48 1.86 32.87
CA ASP A 331 -18.18 0.59 32.63
C ASP A 331 -19.42 0.46 33.52
N GLU A 332 -20.21 -0.61 33.35
CA GLU A 332 -21.40 -0.88 34.14
C GLU A 332 -21.14 -1.13 35.65
N ASN A 333 -19.87 -1.36 36.02
CA ASN A 333 -19.41 -1.54 37.39
C ASN A 333 -18.92 -0.21 38.00
N GLY A 334 -18.95 0.87 37.22
CA GLY A 334 -18.51 2.20 37.66
C GLY A 334 -16.99 2.42 37.55
N LYS A 335 -16.25 1.49 36.96
CA LYS A 335 -14.81 1.63 36.73
C LYS A 335 -14.56 2.57 35.54
N PRO A 336 -13.61 3.51 35.61
CA PRO A 336 -13.21 4.32 34.49
C PRO A 336 -12.73 3.46 33.31
N VAL A 337 -13.05 3.87 32.10
CA VAL A 337 -12.60 3.20 30.85
C VAL A 337 -11.69 4.14 30.09
N GLU A 338 -10.41 3.75 30.00
CA GLU A 338 -9.38 4.42 29.21
C GLU A 338 -9.49 4.03 27.75
N GLY A 339 -9.05 4.91 26.82
CA GLY A 339 -8.95 4.61 25.41
C GLY A 339 -10.27 4.62 24.65
N VAL A 340 -11.35 5.16 25.23
CA VAL A 340 -12.63 5.33 24.53
C VAL A 340 -12.55 6.58 23.66
N ASN A 341 -12.84 6.42 22.40
CA ASN A 341 -12.98 7.54 21.50
C ASN A 341 -14.37 8.18 21.67
N VAL A 342 -14.37 9.44 22.02
CA VAL A 342 -15.57 10.27 22.10
C VAL A 342 -15.58 11.19 20.89
N ILE A 343 -16.36 10.81 19.88
CA ILE A 343 -16.39 11.44 18.57
C ILE A 343 -17.52 12.44 18.54
N VAL A 344 -17.22 13.65 18.14
CA VAL A 344 -18.23 14.68 17.84
C VAL A 344 -18.71 14.50 16.42
N LYS A 345 -20.01 14.33 16.26
CA LYS A 345 -20.67 14.33 14.97
C LYS A 345 -21.51 15.59 14.83
N LYS A 346 -21.50 16.17 13.67
CA LYS A 346 -22.23 17.39 13.31
C LYS A 346 -22.95 17.15 12.00
N ASP A 347 -24.20 17.58 11.91
CA ASP A 347 -24.87 17.76 10.65
C ASP A 347 -24.17 18.86 9.85
N GLY A 348 -23.84 18.58 8.62
CA GLY A 348 -23.14 19.53 7.77
C GLY A 348 -23.53 19.38 6.32
N LYS A 349 -23.42 20.48 5.57
CA LYS A 349 -23.47 20.46 4.13
C LYS A 349 -22.04 20.37 3.62
N TYR A 350 -21.78 19.43 2.76
CA TYR A 350 -20.54 19.38 2.02
C TYR A 350 -20.81 19.23 0.53
N MET A 351 -19.92 19.81 -0.26
CA MET A 351 -19.97 19.70 -1.69
C MET A 351 -19.05 18.60 -2.14
N CYS A 352 -19.61 17.52 -2.65
CA CYS A 352 -18.86 16.50 -3.35
C CYS A 352 -18.75 16.89 -4.81
N THR A 353 -17.56 16.90 -5.32
CA THR A 353 -17.38 16.91 -6.75
C THR A 353 -17.74 15.55 -7.28
N LYS A 354 -18.69 15.51 -8.15
CA LYS A 354 -18.98 14.36 -8.90
C LYS A 354 -18.27 14.40 -10.18
N LYS A 355 -17.32 13.49 -10.38
CA LYS A 355 -17.02 13.36 -11.62
C LYS A 355 -16.53 12.29 -12.23
N SER A 356 -17.11 11.71 -13.03
CA SER A 356 -16.52 10.89 -14.06
C SER A 356 -15.92 11.83 -15.08
N GLY A 357 -14.64 11.81 -15.25
CA GLY A 357 -14.07 12.18 -16.51
C GLY A 357 -13.32 13.45 -16.51
N SER A 358 -13.04 14.39 -16.08
CA SER A 358 -11.95 15.37 -16.09
C SER A 358 -11.94 16.25 -14.85
N VAL A 359 -10.78 16.62 -14.45
CA VAL A 359 -10.59 17.54 -13.33
C VAL A 359 -11.38 18.82 -13.52
N ASN A 360 -11.43 19.30 -14.76
CA ASN A 360 -12.06 20.55 -15.11
C ASN A 360 -13.54 20.43 -15.45
N GLY A 361 -14.05 19.23 -15.51
CA GLY A 361 -15.44 18.97 -15.84
C GLY A 361 -16.25 18.38 -14.71
N ALA A 362 -15.79 18.51 -13.48
CA ALA A 362 -16.52 18.00 -12.33
C ALA A 362 -17.81 18.80 -12.14
N GLU A 363 -18.95 18.13 -12.24
CA GLU A 363 -20.18 18.69 -11.74
C GLU A 363 -20.14 18.69 -10.23
N VAL A 364 -20.34 19.81 -9.63
CA VAL A 364 -20.51 19.91 -8.18
C VAL A 364 -21.90 19.34 -7.85
N ASP A 365 -21.92 18.27 -7.08
CA ASP A 365 -23.18 17.73 -6.59
C ASP A 365 -23.93 18.77 -5.75
N THR A 366 -25.24 18.65 -5.74
CA THR A 366 -26.06 19.42 -4.84
C THR A 366 -25.60 19.17 -3.40
N PRO A 367 -25.35 20.20 -2.60
CA PRO A 367 -24.91 20.03 -1.23
C PRO A 367 -25.85 19.10 -0.48
N LYS A 368 -25.31 18.08 0.14
CA LYS A 368 -26.06 17.14 0.98
C LYS A 368 -25.78 17.43 2.44
N THR A 369 -26.84 17.42 3.24
CA THR A 369 -26.66 17.43 4.70
C THR A 369 -26.33 15.99 5.13
N VAL A 370 -25.19 15.83 5.76
CA VAL A 370 -24.70 14.54 6.26
C VAL A 370 -24.18 14.70 7.67
N GLU A 371 -24.34 13.64 8.44
CA GLU A 371 -23.72 13.55 9.76
C GLU A 371 -22.25 13.18 9.58
N GLN A 372 -21.36 14.07 10.03
CA GLN A 372 -19.91 13.90 9.87
C GLN A 372 -19.20 13.80 11.22
N PRO A 373 -18.18 12.95 11.35
CA PRO A 373 -17.24 13.04 12.44
C PRO A 373 -16.39 14.31 12.25
N MET A 374 -16.31 15.13 13.28
CA MET A 374 -15.62 16.43 13.21
C MET A 374 -14.32 16.47 13.99
N VAL A 375 -14.38 16.00 15.20
CA VAL A 375 -13.29 16.00 16.16
C VAL A 375 -13.54 14.86 17.14
N TRP A 376 -12.49 14.32 17.72
CA TRP A 376 -12.62 13.32 18.79
C TRP A 376 -11.62 13.58 19.90
N ALA A 377 -11.97 13.16 21.10
CA ALA A 377 -11.08 13.02 22.23
C ALA A 377 -11.03 11.56 22.67
N ILE A 378 -9.90 11.17 23.24
CA ILE A 378 -9.70 9.84 23.79
C ILE A 378 -9.75 9.96 25.31
N THR A 379 -10.47 9.07 25.98
CA THR A 379 -10.53 9.07 27.43
C THR A 379 -9.19 8.67 28.05
N ASP A 380 -8.77 9.39 29.07
CA ASP A 380 -7.58 9.11 29.85
C ASP A 380 -7.80 7.93 30.84
N LYS A 381 -6.79 7.62 31.65
CA LYS A 381 -6.84 6.57 32.70
C LYS A 381 -7.95 6.76 33.74
N ASN A 382 -8.48 7.99 33.88
CA ASN A 382 -9.61 8.28 34.74
C ASN A 382 -10.96 8.18 34.00
N GLY A 383 -10.92 7.85 32.72
CA GLY A 383 -12.06 7.84 31.81
C GLY A 383 -12.51 9.26 31.44
N GLU A 384 -11.69 10.28 31.64
CA GLU A 384 -12.04 11.68 31.38
C GLU A 384 -11.76 12.07 29.92
N TYR A 385 -12.62 12.90 29.38
CA TYR A 385 -12.44 13.50 28.05
C TYR A 385 -12.90 14.95 28.04
N SER A 386 -12.34 15.76 27.14
CA SER A 386 -12.77 17.14 26.93
C SER A 386 -12.41 17.64 25.53
N PHE A 387 -13.21 18.56 24.99
CA PHE A 387 -12.94 19.33 23.79
C PHE A 387 -13.76 20.63 23.79
N LYS A 388 -13.27 21.66 23.12
CA LYS A 388 -14.00 22.89 22.82
C LYS A 388 -14.75 22.77 21.51
N LEU A 389 -15.99 23.23 21.47
CA LEU A 389 -16.80 23.29 20.26
C LEU A 389 -17.40 24.69 20.09
N PRO A 390 -17.63 25.14 18.84
CA PRO A 390 -18.34 26.38 18.57
C PRO A 390 -19.74 26.37 19.20
N LYS A 391 -20.12 27.49 19.80
CA LYS A 391 -21.49 27.70 20.30
C LYS A 391 -22.48 27.74 19.14
N THR A 392 -23.71 27.37 19.43
CA THR A 392 -24.82 27.18 18.50
C THR A 392 -25.07 28.36 17.53
N LYS A 393 -24.70 29.56 17.93
CA LYS A 393 -24.94 30.78 17.13
C LYS A 393 -24.02 30.93 15.90
N ASN A 394 -22.98 30.10 15.76
CA ASN A 394 -21.93 30.25 14.78
C ASN A 394 -21.99 29.18 13.66
N SER A 395 -23.19 28.83 13.23
CA SER A 395 -23.38 27.83 12.20
C SER A 395 -23.08 28.36 10.79
N PHE A 396 -22.43 27.54 9.96
CA PHE A 396 -22.23 27.78 8.53
C PHE A 396 -23.39 27.30 7.68
N ASP A 397 -24.32 26.53 8.23
CA ASP A 397 -25.41 25.89 7.49
C ASP A 397 -26.51 26.87 7.07
N GLY A 398 -26.37 28.15 7.44
CA GLY A 398 -27.31 29.20 7.09
C GLY A 398 -28.55 29.26 7.97
N ASP A 399 -28.75 28.30 8.87
CA ASP A 399 -29.80 28.34 9.89
C ASP A 399 -29.35 28.92 11.24
N GLY A 400 -28.05 29.20 11.35
CA GLY A 400 -27.47 29.80 12.54
C GLY A 400 -27.31 28.85 13.72
N THR A 401 -27.35 27.53 13.50
CA THR A 401 -27.39 26.57 14.60
C THR A 401 -26.50 25.34 14.35
N TYR A 402 -25.40 25.22 15.09
CA TYR A 402 -24.68 23.96 15.20
C TYR A 402 -25.47 22.95 16.05
N ARG A 403 -25.60 21.74 15.52
CA ARG A 403 -26.21 20.60 16.19
C ARG A 403 -25.20 19.47 16.28
N TYR A 404 -25.05 18.93 17.47
CA TYR A 404 -24.01 17.95 17.77
C TYR A 404 -24.59 16.65 18.30
N LYS A 405 -23.94 15.56 18.01
CA LYS A 405 -24.06 14.26 18.68
C LYS A 405 -22.69 13.81 19.15
N LEU A 406 -22.62 13.06 20.22
CA LEU A 406 -21.42 12.36 20.64
C LEU A 406 -21.61 10.88 20.36
N LYS A 407 -20.64 10.29 19.69
CA LYS A 407 -20.57 8.85 19.48
C LYS A 407 -19.36 8.30 20.24
N LEU A 408 -19.57 7.24 21.02
CA LEU A 408 -18.51 6.56 21.74
C LEU A 408 -18.15 5.28 21.01
N GLU A 409 -16.85 5.05 20.89
CA GLU A 409 -16.30 3.87 20.28
C GLU A 409 -15.09 3.37 21.05
N ALA A 410 -15.11 2.10 21.39
CA ALA A 410 -13.98 1.42 22.02
C ALA A 410 -13.99 -0.06 21.59
N ALA A 411 -12.81 -0.61 21.38
CA ALA A 411 -12.68 -2.02 21.00
C ALA A 411 -13.33 -2.94 22.07
N GLY A 412 -14.21 -3.81 21.62
CA GLY A 412 -14.92 -4.75 22.48
C GLY A 412 -16.12 -4.17 23.27
N TYR A 413 -16.41 -2.89 23.13
CA TYR A 413 -17.56 -2.26 23.78
C TYR A 413 -18.67 -1.95 22.76
N THR A 414 -19.92 -1.95 23.23
CA THR A 414 -21.03 -1.52 22.40
C THR A 414 -20.97 -0.02 22.17
N SER A 415 -20.96 0.42 20.92
CA SER A 415 -21.02 1.82 20.54
C SER A 415 -22.31 2.48 21.05
N GLN A 416 -22.19 3.74 21.47
CA GLN A 416 -23.32 4.56 21.93
C GLN A 416 -23.30 5.90 21.21
N THR A 417 -24.48 6.42 20.88
CA THR A 417 -24.64 7.76 20.30
C THR A 417 -25.67 8.53 21.13
N THR A 418 -25.38 9.79 21.42
CA THR A 418 -26.33 10.67 22.13
C THR A 418 -27.44 11.13 21.22
N GLU A 419 -28.54 11.58 21.82
CA GLU A 419 -29.47 12.45 21.13
C GLU A 419 -28.78 13.75 20.70
N GLU A 420 -29.30 14.38 19.67
CA GLU A 420 -28.82 15.65 19.16
C GLU A 420 -28.98 16.78 20.19
N PHE A 421 -27.98 17.62 20.31
CA PHE A 421 -28.02 18.76 21.21
C PHE A 421 -27.41 20.02 20.60
N THR A 422 -27.83 21.15 21.13
CA THR A 422 -27.24 22.46 20.86
C THR A 422 -26.36 22.89 22.03
N LEU A 423 -25.29 23.63 21.73
CA LEU A 423 -24.29 24.05 22.70
C LEU A 423 -24.35 25.57 22.91
N LYS A 424 -24.82 26.03 24.08
CA LYS A 424 -24.90 27.46 24.45
C LYS A 424 -23.90 27.84 25.52
N SER A 425 -23.46 26.89 26.31
CA SER A 425 -22.50 27.02 27.40
C SER A 425 -21.85 25.67 27.62
N ASP A 426 -20.86 25.59 28.51
CA ASP A 426 -20.20 24.36 28.90
C ASP A 426 -21.21 23.24 29.18
N LYS A 427 -20.90 22.05 28.70
CA LYS A 427 -21.75 20.88 28.86
C LYS A 427 -20.93 19.74 29.49
N THR A 428 -21.47 19.11 30.50
CA THR A 428 -20.95 17.85 31.04
C THR A 428 -21.84 16.71 30.54
N GLN A 429 -21.21 15.70 29.92
CA GLN A 429 -21.88 14.50 29.40
C GLN A 429 -21.11 13.27 29.86
N ASN A 430 -21.66 12.51 30.80
CA ASN A 430 -21.06 11.26 31.27
C ASN A 430 -21.71 10.08 30.58
N PHE A 431 -20.95 9.00 30.45
CA PHE A 431 -21.39 7.78 29.82
C PHE A 431 -21.12 6.56 30.69
N THR A 432 -22.00 5.57 30.54
CA THR A 432 -21.75 4.21 31.01
C THR A 432 -21.81 3.29 29.81
N ILE A 433 -20.75 2.54 29.54
CA ILE A 433 -20.65 1.63 28.40
C ILE A 433 -20.67 0.17 28.90
N LYS A 434 -21.23 -0.70 28.08
CA LYS A 434 -21.31 -2.12 28.43
C LYS A 434 -19.97 -2.79 28.13
N THR A 435 -19.44 -3.51 29.12
CA THR A 435 -18.15 -4.21 29.04
C THR A 435 -18.10 -5.21 27.91
N GLY A 436 -17.00 -5.22 27.17
CA GLY A 436 -16.71 -6.26 26.21
C GLY A 436 -16.40 -7.61 26.86
N ALA A 437 -16.47 -8.66 26.09
CA ALA A 437 -16.13 -10.01 26.51
C ALA A 437 -14.68 -10.34 26.14
N PRO A 438 -13.85 -10.83 27.09
CA PRO A 438 -12.51 -11.27 26.75
C PRO A 438 -12.54 -12.53 25.88
N VAL A 439 -11.75 -12.53 24.81
CA VAL A 439 -11.59 -13.65 23.88
C VAL A 439 -10.14 -14.06 23.87
N LYS A 440 -9.90 -15.37 24.05
CA LYS A 440 -8.57 -15.97 23.96
C LYS A 440 -8.64 -17.18 23.05
N LEU A 441 -7.95 -17.10 21.93
CA LEU A 441 -7.94 -18.15 20.91
C LEU A 441 -6.50 -18.62 20.68
N SER A 442 -6.34 -19.93 20.50
CA SER A 442 -5.08 -20.57 20.17
C SER A 442 -5.29 -21.64 19.11
N ALA A 443 -4.20 -22.08 18.46
CA ALA A 443 -4.25 -23.17 17.50
C ALA A 443 -3.10 -24.15 17.70
N LYS A 444 -3.37 -25.41 17.39
CA LYS A 444 -2.40 -26.50 17.37
C LYS A 444 -2.62 -27.40 16.15
N ASP A 445 -1.57 -28.11 15.75
CA ASP A 445 -1.66 -29.18 14.74
C ASP A 445 -2.27 -30.45 15.30
N GLN A 446 -2.46 -31.46 14.46
CA GLN A 446 -2.94 -32.80 14.84
C GLN A 446 -2.02 -33.55 15.82
N ASN A 447 -0.76 -33.13 15.96
CA ASN A 447 0.21 -33.69 16.88
C ASN A 447 0.23 -32.95 18.25
N GLY A 448 -0.55 -31.90 18.40
CA GLY A 448 -0.63 -31.08 19.60
C GLY A 448 0.42 -29.95 19.66
N ASN A 449 1.21 -29.74 18.63
CA ASN A 449 2.17 -28.65 18.58
C ASN A 449 1.44 -27.31 18.31
N ALA A 450 1.81 -26.26 19.04
CA ALA A 450 1.28 -24.93 18.81
C ALA A 450 1.73 -24.41 17.43
N ILE A 451 0.78 -23.86 16.68
CA ILE A 451 1.01 -23.34 15.32
C ILE A 451 0.55 -21.90 15.20
N PRO A 452 1.15 -21.13 14.27
CA PRO A 452 0.62 -19.85 13.84
C PRO A 452 -0.77 -20.01 13.21
N PHE A 453 -1.60 -18.97 13.30
CA PHE A 453 -2.91 -19.02 12.65
C PHE A 453 -3.47 -17.63 12.39
N ARG A 454 -4.37 -17.57 11.44
CA ARG A 454 -5.30 -16.49 11.18
C ARG A 454 -6.66 -16.89 11.72
N VAL A 455 -7.40 -15.98 12.33
CA VAL A 455 -8.79 -16.20 12.71
C VAL A 455 -9.68 -15.10 12.14
N GLU A 456 -10.75 -15.48 11.49
CA GLU A 456 -11.81 -14.60 11.00
C GLU A 456 -13.03 -14.72 11.91
N ILE A 457 -13.70 -13.58 12.16
CA ILE A 457 -14.86 -13.48 13.04
C ILE A 457 -16.06 -13.08 12.20
N SER A 458 -17.14 -13.83 12.33
CA SER A 458 -18.42 -13.51 11.71
C SER A 458 -19.58 -13.64 12.73
N GLY A 459 -20.75 -13.12 12.41
CA GLY A 459 -21.90 -13.09 13.32
C GLY A 459 -21.90 -11.89 14.29
N VAL A 460 -20.89 -11.01 14.20
CA VAL A 460 -20.85 -9.77 14.97
C VAL A 460 -21.10 -8.59 14.06
N THR A 461 -22.00 -7.70 14.44
CA THR A 461 -22.22 -6.44 13.72
C THR A 461 -21.35 -5.37 14.33
N TYR A 462 -20.42 -4.88 13.56
CA TYR A 462 -19.59 -3.74 13.95
C TYR A 462 -20.20 -2.46 13.38
N GLU A 463 -20.57 -1.52 14.24
CA GLU A 463 -21.09 -0.22 13.81
C GLU A 463 -19.98 0.67 13.23
N ASN A 464 -18.73 0.37 13.55
CA ASN A 464 -17.56 1.04 13.01
C ASN A 464 -16.34 0.10 12.97
N LYS A 465 -15.35 0.49 12.17
CA LYS A 465 -14.14 -0.32 11.97
C LYS A 465 -13.19 -0.37 13.17
N CYS A 466 -13.30 0.55 14.13
CA CYS A 466 -12.47 0.51 15.33
C CYS A 466 -12.92 -0.45 16.38
N ALA A 467 -14.22 -0.65 16.48
CA ALA A 467 -14.76 -1.56 17.47
C ALA A 467 -14.66 -3.02 17.00
N GLY A 468 -14.29 -3.26 15.74
CA GLY A 468 -14.36 -4.57 15.15
C GLY A 468 -13.33 -4.89 14.08
N ILE A 469 -12.19 -5.32 14.49
CA ILE A 469 -11.31 -6.07 13.58
C ILE A 469 -11.96 -7.43 13.41
N SER A 470 -12.31 -7.77 12.17
CA SER A 470 -12.91 -9.08 11.86
C SER A 470 -11.88 -10.20 11.65
N THR A 471 -10.60 -9.85 11.68
CA THR A 471 -9.50 -10.78 11.39
C THR A 471 -8.32 -10.49 12.31
N TYR A 472 -7.81 -11.51 12.96
CA TYR A 472 -6.63 -11.44 13.80
C TYR A 472 -5.59 -12.46 13.36
N PHE A 473 -4.32 -12.16 13.65
CA PHE A 473 -3.20 -13.07 13.43
C PHE A 473 -2.52 -13.37 14.77
N SER A 474 -2.11 -14.60 14.96
CA SER A 474 -1.23 -14.92 16.09
C SER A 474 0.09 -14.18 15.94
N ASN A 475 0.65 -13.68 17.03
CA ASN A 475 1.98 -13.06 17.03
C ASN A 475 3.06 -14.15 16.91
N SER A 476 3.17 -14.73 15.73
CA SER A 476 4.06 -15.86 15.44
C SER A 476 5.52 -15.46 15.53
N ALA A 477 5.81 -14.18 15.31
CA ALA A 477 7.14 -13.63 15.45
C ALA A 477 7.65 -13.68 16.89
N ALA A 478 6.77 -13.46 17.87
CA ALA A 478 7.11 -13.58 19.29
C ALA A 478 6.94 -15.00 19.86
N ARG A 479 6.58 -16.00 19.02
CA ARG A 479 6.17 -17.34 19.42
C ARG A 479 4.95 -17.34 20.36
N GLU A 480 4.18 -16.30 20.34
CA GLU A 480 2.90 -16.21 21.02
C GLU A 480 1.85 -16.83 20.10
N THR A 481 1.31 -17.95 20.49
CA THR A 481 0.35 -18.70 19.70
C THR A 481 -1.10 -18.39 20.07
N ALA A 482 -1.33 -17.53 21.07
CA ALA A 482 -2.65 -17.07 21.45
C ALA A 482 -2.93 -15.69 20.87
N VAL A 483 -4.17 -15.50 20.43
CA VAL A 483 -4.74 -14.19 20.10
C VAL A 483 -5.68 -13.81 21.22
N GLU A 484 -5.44 -12.64 21.83
CA GLU A 484 -6.25 -12.13 22.95
C GLU A 484 -6.80 -10.75 22.58
N PHE A 485 -8.10 -10.58 22.71
CA PHE A 485 -8.79 -9.32 22.43
C PHE A 485 -10.13 -9.26 23.18
N ASN A 486 -10.76 -8.09 23.18
CA ASN A 486 -12.12 -7.94 23.66
C ASN A 486 -13.09 -7.87 22.49
N LEU A 487 -14.23 -8.55 22.61
CA LEU A 487 -15.29 -8.59 21.61
C LEU A 487 -16.61 -8.14 22.23
N THR A 488 -17.43 -7.45 21.48
CA THR A 488 -18.80 -7.14 21.89
C THR A 488 -19.58 -8.44 22.14
N GLN A 489 -20.35 -8.50 23.23
CA GLN A 489 -21.18 -9.66 23.52
C GLN A 489 -22.25 -9.83 22.44
N ALA A 490 -22.31 -11.02 21.88
CA ALA A 490 -23.23 -11.39 20.79
C ALA A 490 -23.55 -12.90 20.82
N ASP A 491 -24.71 -13.25 20.28
CA ASP A 491 -25.09 -14.63 20.06
C ASP A 491 -24.66 -15.10 18.69
N ASP A 492 -24.42 -16.41 18.55
CA ASP A 492 -24.17 -17.09 17.27
C ASP A 492 -22.92 -16.56 16.52
N VAL A 493 -21.84 -16.30 17.25
CA VAL A 493 -20.56 -15.83 16.70
C VAL A 493 -19.76 -17.01 16.20
N THR A 494 -19.25 -16.91 14.97
CA THR A 494 -18.36 -17.91 14.39
C THR A 494 -16.94 -17.39 14.29
N PHE A 495 -16.00 -18.10 14.91
CA PHE A 495 -14.56 -17.93 14.76
C PHE A 495 -14.05 -18.98 13.78
N THR A 496 -13.39 -18.57 12.71
CA THR A 496 -12.85 -19.50 11.70
C THR A 496 -11.33 -19.36 11.67
N ALA A 497 -10.63 -20.37 12.20
CA ALA A 497 -9.18 -20.41 12.24
C ALA A 497 -8.60 -21.09 11.01
N SER A 498 -7.43 -20.62 10.53
CA SER A 498 -6.73 -21.20 9.39
C SER A 498 -5.21 -21.05 9.48
N TYR A 499 -4.49 -21.99 8.88
CA TYR A 499 -3.05 -22.00 8.72
C TYR A 499 -2.68 -22.72 7.42
N GLY A 500 -2.37 -21.97 6.35
CA GLY A 500 -2.19 -22.53 5.01
C GLY A 500 -3.50 -22.99 4.35
N LYS A 501 -4.61 -22.29 4.65
CA LYS A 501 -5.94 -22.55 4.09
C LYS A 501 -5.91 -22.71 2.57
N ASP A 502 -6.70 -23.64 2.06
CA ASP A 502 -6.90 -24.00 0.66
C ASP A 502 -5.69 -24.66 -0.03
N PHE A 503 -4.50 -24.64 0.61
CA PHE A 503 -3.28 -25.24 0.07
C PHE A 503 -2.83 -26.48 0.84
N GLU A 504 -2.68 -26.35 2.15
CA GLU A 504 -2.07 -27.37 2.98
C GLU A 504 -2.99 -27.83 4.10
N SER A 505 -4.05 -27.08 4.37
CA SER A 505 -5.06 -27.35 5.39
C SER A 505 -6.43 -26.80 5.01
N ASN A 506 -7.45 -27.19 5.75
CA ASN A 506 -8.77 -26.58 5.72
C ASN A 506 -8.91 -25.56 6.86
N ALA A 507 -9.78 -24.58 6.68
CA ALA A 507 -10.19 -23.69 7.76
C ALA A 507 -11.11 -24.46 8.74
N VAL A 508 -11.01 -24.14 10.04
CA VAL A 508 -11.74 -24.78 11.12
C VAL A 508 -12.67 -23.78 11.79
N PRO A 509 -13.98 -23.89 11.65
CA PRO A 509 -14.95 -23.03 12.31
C PRO A 509 -15.23 -23.48 13.76
N PHE A 510 -15.50 -22.50 14.63
CA PHE A 510 -16.01 -22.66 15.98
C PHE A 510 -17.13 -21.65 16.22
N ASN A 511 -18.34 -22.15 16.43
CA ASN A 511 -19.51 -21.31 16.69
C ASN A 511 -19.84 -21.31 18.19
N THR A 512 -20.10 -20.11 18.76
CA THR A 512 -20.44 -19.94 20.17
C THR A 512 -21.11 -18.60 20.44
N ASN A 513 -21.75 -18.49 21.62
CA ASN A 513 -22.20 -17.20 22.13
C ASN A 513 -21.05 -16.51 22.87
N VAL A 514 -20.83 -15.24 22.57
CA VAL A 514 -19.86 -14.39 23.28
C VAL A 514 -20.59 -13.69 24.41
N THR A 515 -20.32 -14.11 25.64
CA THR A 515 -20.95 -13.56 26.86
C THR A 515 -19.91 -12.80 27.70
N ALA A 516 -20.33 -12.10 28.74
CA ALA A 516 -19.43 -11.37 29.64
C ALA A 516 -18.37 -12.28 30.29
N GLY A 517 -18.60 -13.61 30.37
CA GLY A 517 -17.61 -14.58 30.87
C GLY A 517 -16.45 -14.82 29.89
N GLY A 518 -16.54 -14.30 28.71
CA GLY A 518 -15.53 -14.46 27.66
C GLY A 518 -15.61 -15.76 26.89
N VAL A 519 -14.65 -15.94 26.00
CA VAL A 519 -14.47 -17.15 25.17
C VAL A 519 -13.01 -17.58 25.23
N GLU A 520 -12.77 -18.84 25.55
CA GLU A 520 -11.46 -19.46 25.42
C GLU A 520 -11.58 -20.72 24.56
N HIS A 521 -10.81 -20.80 23.49
CA HIS A 521 -10.86 -21.94 22.58
C HIS A 521 -9.50 -22.25 21.95
N THR A 522 -9.24 -23.55 21.73
CA THR A 522 -8.04 -24.01 21.01
C THR A 522 -8.48 -24.78 19.78
N PHE A 523 -8.16 -24.25 18.61
CA PHE A 523 -8.40 -24.93 17.34
C PHE A 523 -7.42 -26.05 17.12
N VAL A 524 -7.88 -27.14 16.48
CA VAL A 524 -7.00 -28.17 15.91
C VAL A 524 -7.08 -28.05 14.40
N ILE A 525 -5.95 -27.67 13.77
CA ILE A 525 -5.85 -27.50 12.32
C ILE A 525 -4.95 -28.61 11.78
N ASP A 526 -5.56 -29.57 11.07
CA ASP A 526 -4.86 -30.70 10.52
C ASP A 526 -4.06 -30.25 9.27
N GLU A 527 -2.76 -30.49 9.28
CA GLU A 527 -1.90 -30.37 8.12
C GLU A 527 -2.09 -31.59 7.23
N LEU A 528 -2.74 -31.41 6.09
CA LEU A 528 -3.06 -32.51 5.17
C LEU A 528 -1.89 -32.87 4.26
N ILE A 529 -1.05 -31.88 3.96
CA ILE A 529 0.14 -32.02 3.14
C ILE A 529 1.17 -30.93 3.47
N ASP A 530 2.46 -31.28 3.39
CA ASP A 530 3.57 -30.35 3.44
C ASP A 530 4.36 -30.41 2.11
N PRO A 531 4.16 -29.45 1.19
CA PRO A 531 4.88 -29.40 -0.10
C PRO A 531 6.39 -29.34 0.04
N LYS A 532 6.88 -28.79 1.16
CA LYS A 532 8.30 -28.66 1.45
C LYS A 532 9.00 -30.02 1.53
N THR A 533 8.32 -31.05 1.99
CA THR A 533 8.85 -32.43 2.03
C THR A 533 9.19 -32.98 0.65
N SER A 534 8.56 -32.43 -0.37
CA SER A 534 8.83 -32.70 -1.80
C SER A 534 9.71 -31.63 -2.46
N GLY A 535 10.29 -30.70 -1.69
CA GLY A 535 11.18 -29.65 -2.17
C GLY A 535 10.46 -28.46 -2.81
N TRP A 536 9.17 -28.27 -2.56
CA TRP A 536 8.40 -27.13 -3.04
C TRP A 536 8.22 -26.12 -1.91
N VAL A 537 8.58 -24.87 -2.17
CA VAL A 537 8.44 -23.75 -1.23
C VAL A 537 7.68 -22.61 -1.88
N SER A 538 6.91 -21.88 -1.07
CA SER A 538 5.97 -20.89 -1.58
C SER A 538 6.30 -19.46 -1.17
N MET A 539 5.89 -18.53 -2.02
CA MET A 539 5.86 -17.09 -1.76
C MET A 539 4.69 -16.45 -2.52
N ASP A 540 4.20 -15.36 -2.04
CA ASP A 540 3.32 -14.43 -2.71
C ASP A 540 4.18 -13.21 -3.07
N ASN A 541 4.42 -12.97 -4.36
CA ASN A 541 5.48 -12.10 -4.84
C ASN A 541 5.08 -10.61 -4.89
N HIS A 542 3.84 -10.26 -4.51
CA HIS A 542 3.33 -8.90 -4.62
C HIS A 542 2.41 -8.56 -3.44
N GLN A 543 2.90 -7.73 -2.51
CA GLN A 543 2.18 -7.36 -1.30
C GLN A 543 2.59 -5.98 -0.79
N HIS A 544 1.61 -5.19 -0.35
CA HIS A 544 1.81 -3.84 0.13
C HIS A 544 1.64 -3.71 1.64
N SER A 545 2.46 -2.83 2.22
CA SER A 545 2.36 -2.41 3.61
C SER A 545 1.86 -0.97 3.73
N ASP A 546 1.72 -0.50 4.95
CA ASP A 546 1.29 0.87 5.24
C ASP A 546 2.39 1.93 5.04
N TYR A 547 3.57 1.54 4.56
CA TYR A 547 4.57 2.48 4.05
C TYR A 547 4.35 2.85 2.58
N GLY A 548 3.48 2.12 1.89
CA GLY A 548 2.98 2.46 0.58
C GLY A 548 1.51 2.91 0.69
N ASP A 549 0.69 2.40 -0.16
CA ASP A 549 -0.75 2.60 -0.19
C ASP A 549 -1.54 1.45 0.45
N GLY A 550 -0.85 0.50 1.04
CA GLY A 550 -1.44 -0.56 1.85
C GLY A 550 -1.99 -0.05 3.19
N ALA A 551 -2.64 -0.93 3.92
CA ALA A 551 -3.29 -0.62 5.19
C ALA A 551 -2.82 -1.54 6.33
N THR A 552 -1.66 -2.16 6.20
CA THR A 552 -1.14 -3.13 7.17
C THR A 552 0.28 -2.79 7.55
N PRO A 553 0.57 -2.54 8.83
CA PRO A 553 1.93 -2.33 9.29
C PRO A 553 2.85 -3.52 8.92
N PRO A 554 4.13 -3.29 8.60
CA PRO A 554 5.07 -4.35 8.20
C PRO A 554 5.11 -5.54 9.17
N LYS A 555 5.02 -5.29 10.48
CA LYS A 555 4.98 -6.34 11.50
C LYS A 555 3.75 -7.23 11.37
N ASP A 556 2.59 -6.65 11.13
CA ASP A 556 1.33 -7.38 10.99
C ASP A 556 1.26 -8.08 9.64
N LEU A 557 1.80 -7.47 8.58
CA LEU A 557 1.99 -8.12 7.29
C LEU A 557 2.89 -9.36 7.44
N PHE A 558 4.01 -9.22 8.17
CA PHE A 558 4.92 -10.33 8.47
C PHE A 558 4.21 -11.48 9.19
N ASN A 559 3.39 -11.18 10.20
CA ASN A 559 2.59 -12.18 10.93
C ASN A 559 1.51 -12.81 10.03
N ALA A 560 0.87 -12.03 9.18
CA ALA A 560 -0.15 -12.51 8.25
C ALA A 560 0.44 -13.50 7.23
N GLN A 561 1.61 -13.22 6.70
CA GLN A 561 2.34 -14.11 5.79
C GLN A 561 2.72 -15.45 6.47
N ILE A 562 3.14 -15.40 7.74
CA ILE A 562 3.41 -16.59 8.52
C ILE A 562 2.13 -17.40 8.75
N ALA A 563 1.02 -16.75 9.11
CA ALA A 563 -0.28 -17.39 9.31
C ALA A 563 -0.85 -17.97 8.02
N ALA A 564 -0.56 -17.37 6.87
CA ALA A 564 -0.84 -17.95 5.55
C ALA A 564 0.06 -19.15 5.21
N LYS A 565 1.06 -19.45 6.04
CA LYS A 565 2.04 -20.53 5.83
C LYS A 565 2.90 -20.32 4.56
N LEU A 566 3.17 -19.06 4.20
CA LEU A 566 4.15 -18.74 3.17
C LEU A 566 5.55 -19.08 3.68
N HIS A 567 6.37 -19.61 2.79
CA HIS A 567 7.74 -19.99 3.16
C HIS A 567 8.65 -18.77 3.28
N TYR A 568 8.54 -17.84 2.33
CA TYR A 568 9.27 -16.58 2.34
C TYR A 568 8.35 -15.42 2.70
N ASN A 569 8.90 -14.47 3.44
CA ASN A 569 8.28 -13.19 3.68
C ASN A 569 8.82 -12.15 2.70
N LEU A 570 8.01 -11.20 2.29
CA LEU A 570 8.41 -10.09 1.44
C LEU A 570 7.49 -8.87 1.64
N VAL A 571 7.91 -7.73 1.10
CA VAL A 571 7.10 -6.54 0.84
C VAL A 571 7.53 -5.92 -0.47
N SER A 572 6.61 -5.33 -1.21
CA SER A 572 6.85 -4.73 -2.54
C SER A 572 6.21 -3.35 -2.69
N ASP A 573 6.36 -2.49 -1.69
CA ASP A 573 5.74 -1.17 -1.73
C ASP A 573 6.20 -0.33 -2.92
N HIS A 574 5.35 0.61 -3.34
CA HIS A 574 5.58 1.47 -4.49
C HIS A 574 6.81 2.35 -4.30
N ASP A 575 7.69 2.32 -5.27
CA ASP A 575 8.81 3.25 -5.47
C ASP A 575 9.77 3.40 -4.29
N THR A 576 9.69 2.52 -3.30
CA THR A 576 10.54 2.55 -2.09
C THR A 576 11.06 1.18 -1.71
N ARG A 577 12.28 1.15 -1.12
CA ARG A 577 12.92 -0.05 -0.56
C ARG A 577 13.02 -0.01 0.96
N ILE A 578 12.54 1.06 1.61
CA ILE A 578 12.71 1.26 3.05
C ILE A 578 12.16 0.10 3.89
N ASN A 579 11.01 -0.42 3.52
CA ASN A 579 10.35 -1.51 4.24
C ASN A 579 11.11 -2.81 4.22
N ASN A 580 11.97 -3.00 3.22
CA ASN A 580 12.84 -4.16 3.17
C ASN A 580 13.80 -4.20 4.37
N ILE A 581 14.20 -3.04 4.90
CA ILE A 581 15.01 -2.94 6.12
C ILE A 581 14.23 -3.50 7.31
N LEU A 582 12.99 -3.05 7.52
CA LEU A 582 12.14 -3.50 8.62
C LEU A 582 11.81 -4.98 8.52
N MET A 583 11.38 -5.42 7.35
CA MET A 583 11.03 -6.81 7.10
C MET A 583 12.24 -7.74 7.26
N LYS A 584 13.42 -7.30 6.82
CA LYS A 584 14.67 -8.03 7.02
C LYS A 584 15.04 -8.13 8.51
N ASN A 585 14.86 -7.05 9.27
CA ASN A 585 15.08 -7.05 10.71
C ASN A 585 14.15 -8.05 11.44
N PHE A 586 12.87 -8.12 11.05
CA PHE A 586 11.95 -9.14 11.56
C PHE A 586 12.39 -10.54 11.16
N SER A 587 12.76 -10.73 9.90
CA SER A 587 13.28 -11.99 9.37
C SER A 587 14.49 -12.50 10.18
N ASP A 588 15.47 -11.65 10.40
CA ASP A 588 16.69 -12.00 11.16
C ASP A 588 16.36 -12.29 12.63
N LYS A 589 15.52 -11.46 13.26
CA LYS A 589 15.12 -11.61 14.65
C LYS A 589 14.37 -12.92 14.89
N PHE A 590 13.55 -13.34 13.95
CA PHE A 590 12.66 -14.50 14.12
C PHE A 590 13.10 -15.73 13.31
N GLY A 591 14.24 -15.65 12.61
CA GLY A 591 14.80 -16.75 11.83
C GLY A 591 13.90 -17.19 10.67
N ARG A 592 13.23 -16.23 10.01
CA ARG A 592 12.34 -16.48 8.86
C ARG A 592 13.04 -16.09 7.56
N PRO A 593 12.89 -16.86 6.48
CA PRO A 593 13.43 -16.48 5.19
C PRO A 593 12.73 -15.23 4.65
N TYR A 594 13.51 -14.36 4.03
CA TYR A 594 13.05 -13.11 3.45
C TYR A 594 13.65 -12.90 2.06
N ILE A 595 12.87 -12.35 1.15
CA ILE A 595 13.32 -11.90 -0.18
C ILE A 595 12.84 -10.46 -0.34
N SER A 596 13.75 -9.56 -0.69
CA SER A 596 13.44 -8.16 -0.94
C SER A 596 12.62 -7.99 -2.22
N ASN A 597 11.76 -7.01 -2.25
CA ASN A 597 11.04 -6.60 -3.45
C ASN A 597 10.73 -5.11 -3.40
N MET A 598 10.34 -4.56 -4.52
CA MET A 598 9.81 -3.21 -4.67
C MET A 598 8.95 -3.18 -5.93
N GLU A 599 7.90 -2.41 -5.92
CA GLU A 599 7.12 -2.13 -7.12
C GLU A 599 7.51 -0.78 -7.71
N VAL A 600 8.16 -0.77 -8.88
CA VAL A 600 8.40 0.46 -9.66
C VAL A 600 7.13 0.83 -10.40
N SER A 601 6.59 2.03 -10.18
CA SER A 601 5.19 2.35 -10.47
C SER A 601 4.99 3.57 -11.37
N PRO A 602 5.51 3.58 -12.61
CA PRO A 602 5.08 4.59 -13.58
C PRO A 602 3.59 4.44 -13.87
N GLY A 603 2.89 5.56 -14.09
CA GLY A 603 1.44 5.57 -14.25
C GLY A 603 0.90 4.75 -15.44
N TRP A 604 1.76 4.24 -16.31
CA TRP A 604 1.41 3.41 -17.46
C TRP A 604 1.69 1.92 -17.26
N GLY A 605 2.33 1.51 -16.14
CA GLY A 605 2.62 0.09 -15.93
C GLY A 605 3.53 -0.17 -14.74
N HIS A 606 3.15 -1.06 -13.85
CA HIS A 606 3.90 -1.39 -12.65
C HIS A 606 4.82 -2.60 -12.85
N TRP A 607 5.94 -2.61 -12.11
CA TRP A 607 7.01 -3.59 -12.29
C TRP A 607 7.56 -4.05 -10.95
N GLY A 608 7.45 -5.34 -10.68
CA GLY A 608 8.12 -5.95 -9.53
C GLY A 608 9.62 -6.08 -9.76
N VAL A 609 10.41 -5.74 -8.75
CA VAL A 609 11.87 -5.86 -8.78
C VAL A 609 12.28 -6.80 -7.67
N LEU A 610 12.09 -8.10 -7.90
CA LEU A 610 12.24 -9.17 -6.91
C LEU A 610 13.70 -9.47 -6.62
N ASN A 611 14.09 -9.45 -5.35
CA ASN A 611 15.45 -9.53 -4.84
C ASN A 611 16.28 -8.29 -5.14
N VAL A 612 15.66 -7.11 -5.11
CA VAL A 612 16.36 -5.83 -5.27
C VAL A 612 17.38 -5.61 -4.15
N ASP A 613 18.54 -5.13 -4.49
CA ASP A 613 19.53 -4.69 -3.50
C ASP A 613 19.00 -3.47 -2.74
N PHE A 614 19.21 -3.46 -1.43
CA PHE A 614 18.81 -2.35 -0.55
C PHE A 614 19.79 -2.16 0.60
N SER A 615 19.86 -0.96 1.14
CA SER A 615 20.64 -0.61 2.32
C SER A 615 20.05 0.61 3.00
N GLU A 616 20.53 0.97 4.18
CA GLU A 616 20.13 2.22 4.86
C GLU A 616 20.40 3.49 4.03
N LYS A 617 21.22 3.40 2.98
CA LYS A 617 21.53 4.51 2.07
C LYS A 617 20.82 4.40 0.72
N GLU A 618 20.22 3.25 0.44
CA GLU A 618 19.57 2.95 -0.84
C GLU A 618 18.15 2.48 -0.57
N THR A 619 17.32 3.41 -0.15
CA THR A 619 15.93 3.18 0.27
C THR A 619 14.90 3.60 -0.78
N GLY A 620 15.26 4.50 -1.69
CA GLY A 620 14.37 4.99 -2.75
C GLY A 620 14.24 4.06 -3.95
N ASN A 621 13.57 4.56 -4.99
CA ASN A 621 13.39 3.84 -6.25
C ASN A 621 14.73 3.63 -6.97
N ILE A 622 14.82 2.59 -7.81
CA ILE A 622 15.99 2.28 -8.66
C ILE A 622 16.03 3.12 -9.93
N VAL A 623 14.92 3.72 -10.31
CA VAL A 623 14.77 4.62 -11.46
C VAL A 623 13.87 5.80 -11.09
N ASN A 624 13.83 6.78 -11.94
CA ASN A 624 12.77 7.77 -11.88
C ASN A 624 11.51 7.23 -12.57
N ALA A 625 10.54 6.75 -11.79
CA ALA A 625 9.32 6.12 -12.31
C ALA A 625 8.52 7.04 -13.26
N SER A 626 8.54 8.36 -13.06
CA SER A 626 7.78 9.30 -13.89
C SER A 626 8.35 9.49 -15.31
N THR A 627 9.62 9.17 -15.54
CA THR A 627 10.29 9.37 -16.83
C THR A 627 10.90 8.12 -17.44
N ALA A 628 11.03 7.05 -16.66
CA ALA A 628 11.64 5.81 -17.12
C ALA A 628 10.80 5.10 -18.19
N THR A 629 11.46 4.50 -19.14
CA THR A 629 10.88 3.63 -20.17
C THR A 629 10.94 2.17 -19.73
N PRO A 630 10.14 1.25 -20.31
CA PRO A 630 10.21 -0.17 -19.99
C PRO A 630 11.61 -0.77 -20.05
N PRO A 631 12.43 -0.57 -21.11
CA PRO A 631 13.80 -1.08 -21.13
C PRO A 631 14.71 -0.52 -20.03
N GLU A 632 14.51 0.73 -19.63
CA GLU A 632 15.30 1.36 -18.56
C GLU A 632 14.97 0.75 -17.20
N ILE A 633 13.69 0.51 -16.90
CA ILE A 633 13.25 -0.17 -15.67
C ILE A 633 13.83 -1.59 -15.62
N ILE A 634 13.68 -2.35 -16.69
CA ILE A 634 14.20 -3.72 -16.79
C ILE A 634 15.71 -3.74 -16.57
N LYS A 635 16.44 -2.86 -17.24
CA LYS A 635 17.89 -2.75 -17.11
C LYS A 635 18.31 -2.35 -15.71
N ALA A 636 17.61 -1.42 -15.07
CA ALA A 636 17.89 -1.00 -13.70
C ALA A 636 17.61 -2.14 -12.70
N GLY A 637 16.52 -2.87 -12.86
CA GLY A 637 16.22 -4.05 -12.05
C GLY A 637 17.31 -5.12 -12.14
N HIS A 638 17.74 -5.46 -13.34
CA HIS A 638 18.84 -6.42 -13.54
C HIS A 638 20.18 -5.90 -12.98
N ALA A 639 20.44 -4.59 -13.06
CA ALA A 639 21.62 -3.98 -12.47
C ALA A 639 21.60 -4.03 -10.93
N ALA A 640 20.42 -4.06 -10.33
CA ALA A 640 20.19 -4.23 -8.89
C ALA A 640 20.06 -5.72 -8.47
N ASN A 641 20.53 -6.66 -9.29
CA ASN A 641 20.50 -8.12 -9.08
C ASN A 641 19.10 -8.73 -8.91
N ALA A 642 18.08 -8.07 -9.40
CA ALA A 642 16.69 -8.49 -9.26
C ALA A 642 16.18 -9.25 -10.48
N LEU A 643 15.12 -10.04 -10.28
CA LEU A 643 14.22 -10.50 -11.34
C LEU A 643 13.16 -9.43 -11.56
N VAL A 644 12.89 -9.13 -12.82
CA VAL A 644 11.90 -8.11 -13.19
C VAL A 644 10.58 -8.78 -13.58
N ILE A 645 9.51 -8.39 -12.90
CA ILE A 645 8.17 -8.92 -13.06
C ILE A 645 7.28 -7.84 -13.68
N VAL A 646 6.50 -8.17 -14.69
CA VAL A 646 5.42 -7.31 -15.16
C VAL A 646 4.22 -7.54 -14.24
N HIS A 647 3.95 -6.61 -13.33
CA HIS A 647 2.84 -6.68 -12.36
C HIS A 647 1.50 -6.41 -13.04
N HIS A 648 0.44 -7.07 -12.57
CA HIS A 648 -0.95 -6.95 -13.06
C HIS A 648 -1.05 -6.46 -14.52
N PRO A 649 -0.46 -7.19 -15.47
CA PRO A 649 -0.05 -6.70 -16.78
C PRO A 649 -1.18 -6.10 -17.64
N TYR A 650 -2.42 -6.40 -17.32
CA TYR A 650 -3.62 -5.96 -18.05
C TYR A 650 -4.61 -5.15 -17.23
N SER A 651 -4.22 -4.68 -16.05
CA SER A 651 -4.97 -3.62 -15.33
C SER A 651 -4.85 -2.29 -16.09
N ASP A 652 -5.63 -1.28 -15.69
CA ASP A 652 -5.57 0.04 -16.30
C ASP A 652 -4.18 0.69 -16.18
N TYR A 653 -3.40 0.32 -15.16
CA TYR A 653 -2.00 0.68 -14.93
C TYR A 653 -1.05 -0.53 -15.15
N GLY A 654 -1.42 -1.44 -16.04
CA GLY A 654 -0.58 -2.57 -16.46
C GLY A 654 0.20 -2.26 -17.73
N PHE A 655 1.49 -2.61 -17.76
CA PHE A 655 2.34 -2.32 -18.91
C PHE A 655 1.80 -2.92 -20.21
N LEU A 656 1.38 -4.17 -20.22
CA LEU A 656 0.91 -4.83 -21.44
C LEU A 656 -0.46 -4.31 -21.90
N HIS A 657 -1.25 -3.74 -20.98
CA HIS A 657 -2.47 -3.02 -21.35
C HIS A 657 -2.14 -1.72 -22.10
N ASN A 658 -1.14 -0.99 -21.64
CA ASN A 658 -0.77 0.34 -22.13
C ASN A 658 0.36 0.31 -23.15
N GLN A 659 0.94 -0.82 -23.48
CA GLN A 659 2.16 -0.99 -24.27
C GLN A 659 2.19 -0.14 -25.55
N ASP A 660 1.09 -0.13 -26.31
CA ASP A 660 1.00 0.56 -27.59
C ASP A 660 1.02 2.10 -27.45
N SER A 661 0.76 2.64 -26.26
CA SER A 661 0.69 4.08 -25.97
C SER A 661 1.90 4.61 -25.19
N VAL A 662 2.78 3.71 -24.72
CA VAL A 662 3.89 4.07 -23.84
C VAL A 662 5.16 4.35 -24.63
N ALA A 663 5.88 5.41 -24.28
CA ALA A 663 7.19 5.68 -24.84
C ALA A 663 8.16 4.53 -24.56
N GLY A 664 8.72 3.96 -25.61
CA GLY A 664 9.59 2.77 -25.47
C GLY A 664 8.87 1.44 -25.29
N GLY A 665 7.51 1.39 -25.33
CA GLY A 665 6.74 0.15 -25.14
C GLY A 665 7.08 -0.96 -26.13
N HIS A 666 7.62 -0.62 -27.28
CA HIS A 666 8.12 -1.55 -28.31
C HIS A 666 9.61 -1.34 -28.63
N ALA A 667 10.34 -0.55 -27.81
CA ALA A 667 11.76 -0.32 -28.02
C ALA A 667 12.58 -1.60 -27.81
N GLU A 668 13.80 -1.65 -28.34
CA GLU A 668 14.72 -2.75 -28.09
C GLU A 668 14.90 -2.95 -26.56
N GLY A 669 14.78 -4.18 -26.08
CA GLY A 669 14.90 -4.54 -24.64
C GLY A 669 13.57 -4.57 -23.89
N TRP A 670 12.44 -4.16 -24.45
CA TRP A 670 11.16 -4.20 -23.73
C TRP A 670 10.72 -5.63 -23.32
N LYS A 671 11.21 -6.65 -24.00
CA LYS A 671 10.95 -8.07 -23.69
C LYS A 671 11.90 -8.66 -22.66
N ASP A 672 12.92 -7.94 -22.21
CA ASP A 672 13.98 -8.52 -21.39
C ASP A 672 13.59 -8.73 -19.93
N PHE A 673 12.32 -8.48 -19.55
CA PHE A 673 11.78 -8.85 -18.25
C PHE A 673 11.80 -10.38 -18.05
N ASP A 674 11.73 -10.83 -16.79
CA ASP A 674 11.86 -12.25 -16.44
C ASP A 674 10.49 -12.94 -16.29
N LEU A 675 9.54 -12.30 -15.61
CA LEU A 675 8.29 -12.94 -15.18
C LEU A 675 7.04 -12.11 -15.55
N ILE A 676 5.91 -12.82 -15.71
CA ILE A 676 4.57 -12.26 -15.95
C ILE A 676 3.67 -12.64 -14.79
N GLU A 677 3.08 -11.67 -14.15
CA GLU A 677 2.22 -11.89 -13.00
C GLU A 677 0.84 -12.41 -13.39
N LEU A 678 0.40 -13.44 -12.65
CA LEU A 678 -1.00 -13.77 -12.45
C LEU A 678 -1.41 -13.22 -11.10
N GLN A 679 -2.44 -12.42 -11.09
CA GLN A 679 -3.00 -11.78 -9.90
C GLN A 679 -4.28 -12.51 -9.50
N SER A 680 -4.54 -12.66 -8.21
CA SER A 680 -5.81 -13.22 -7.75
C SER A 680 -6.95 -12.21 -7.91
N THR A 681 -7.13 -11.68 -9.10
CA THR A 681 -8.36 -10.93 -9.36
C THR A 681 -9.52 -11.90 -9.21
N ILE A 682 -10.10 -11.89 -8.02
CA ILE A 682 -11.37 -12.52 -7.78
C ILE A 682 -12.36 -11.75 -8.65
N SER A 683 -12.47 -12.19 -9.89
CA SER A 683 -13.55 -11.71 -10.72
C SER A 683 -14.85 -12.03 -10.00
N SER A 684 -15.78 -11.10 -10.04
CA SER A 684 -17.09 -11.21 -9.38
C SER A 684 -17.89 -12.47 -9.75
N ASP A 685 -17.42 -13.27 -10.68
CA ASP A 685 -17.99 -14.51 -11.19
C ASP A 685 -17.21 -15.78 -10.82
N GLY A 686 -16.07 -15.66 -10.08
CA GLY A 686 -15.34 -16.79 -9.48
C GLY A 686 -14.77 -17.83 -10.44
N LYS A 687 -14.71 -17.57 -11.75
CA LYS A 687 -14.39 -18.56 -12.78
C LYS A 687 -13.42 -18.02 -13.82
N THR A 688 -12.26 -17.63 -13.37
CA THR A 688 -11.24 -16.97 -14.21
C THR A 688 -10.73 -17.82 -15.37
N LEU A 689 -10.75 -19.14 -15.24
CA LEU A 689 -10.16 -20.05 -16.24
C LEU A 689 -11.18 -20.85 -17.06
N ASP A 690 -12.47 -20.80 -16.80
CA ASP A 690 -13.46 -21.50 -17.63
C ASP A 690 -13.36 -21.10 -19.11
N LYS A 691 -12.94 -19.89 -19.40
CA LYS A 691 -12.74 -19.40 -20.77
C LYS A 691 -11.42 -19.86 -21.42
N LEU A 692 -10.44 -20.31 -20.65
CA LEU A 692 -9.21 -20.88 -21.24
C LEU A 692 -9.49 -22.14 -22.06
N GLU A 693 -10.46 -22.93 -21.68
CA GLU A 693 -10.86 -24.10 -22.43
C GLU A 693 -11.59 -23.76 -23.75
N GLU A 694 -12.18 -22.58 -23.83
CA GLU A 694 -12.82 -22.06 -25.07
C GLU A 694 -11.79 -21.47 -26.02
N LEU A 695 -10.58 -21.25 -25.58
CA LEU A 695 -9.52 -20.67 -26.38
C LEU A 695 -8.93 -21.78 -27.27
N THR A 696 -9.18 -21.69 -28.57
CA THR A 696 -8.72 -22.65 -29.57
C THR A 696 -7.38 -22.25 -30.17
N ALA A 697 -6.67 -23.19 -30.79
CA ALA A 697 -5.44 -22.93 -31.52
C ALA A 697 -5.55 -21.78 -32.53
N GLU A 698 -6.72 -21.59 -33.09
CA GLU A 698 -7.00 -20.52 -34.05
C GLU A 698 -6.94 -19.14 -33.41
N ASN A 699 -7.31 -19.03 -32.13
CA ASN A 699 -7.31 -17.76 -31.38
C ASN A 699 -5.91 -17.40 -30.87
N TYR A 700 -5.05 -18.38 -30.57
CA TYR A 700 -3.71 -18.14 -30.02
C TYR A 700 -2.58 -18.15 -31.04
N GLY A 701 -2.70 -18.95 -32.09
CA GLY A 701 -1.61 -19.15 -33.06
C GLY A 701 -1.17 -17.90 -33.81
N ASN A 702 -1.93 -16.82 -33.69
CA ASN A 702 -1.72 -15.57 -34.42
C ASN A 702 -1.44 -14.38 -33.49
N ILE A 703 -1.20 -14.58 -32.19
CA ILE A 703 -0.88 -13.48 -31.29
C ILE A 703 0.54 -13.00 -31.56
N SER A 704 0.63 -11.79 -32.11
CA SER A 704 1.91 -11.14 -32.39
C SER A 704 2.46 -10.52 -31.11
N LEU A 705 3.70 -10.85 -30.76
CA LEU A 705 4.39 -10.22 -29.64
C LEU A 705 4.57 -8.70 -29.82
N ASP A 706 4.61 -8.23 -31.06
CA ASP A 706 4.75 -6.80 -31.38
C ASP A 706 3.43 -6.01 -31.25
N LYS A 707 2.30 -6.70 -31.03
CA LYS A 707 0.96 -6.12 -30.92
C LYS A 707 0.11 -6.90 -29.90
N LEU A 708 0.70 -7.28 -28.77
CA LEU A 708 0.04 -8.13 -27.77
C LEU A 708 -1.30 -7.57 -27.32
N SER A 709 -1.33 -6.32 -26.85
CA SER A 709 -2.52 -5.70 -26.28
C SER A 709 -3.69 -5.69 -27.29
N SER A 710 -3.46 -5.19 -28.49
CA SER A 710 -4.50 -5.11 -29.54
C SER A 710 -4.93 -6.48 -30.05
N THR A 711 -4.02 -7.45 -30.12
CA THR A 711 -4.33 -8.81 -30.59
C THR A 711 -5.16 -9.58 -29.56
N ILE A 712 -4.81 -9.48 -28.26
CA ILE A 712 -5.56 -10.10 -27.16
C ILE A 712 -6.95 -9.48 -27.03
N ALA A 713 -7.06 -8.14 -27.14
CA ALA A 713 -8.34 -7.46 -27.16
C ALA A 713 -9.24 -7.93 -28.32
N SER A 714 -8.65 -8.13 -29.49
CA SER A 714 -9.37 -8.63 -30.68
C SER A 714 -9.81 -10.10 -30.53
N ALA A 715 -9.14 -10.88 -29.72
CA ALA A 715 -9.48 -12.28 -29.43
C ALA A 715 -10.69 -12.43 -28.47
N GLY A 716 -11.21 -11.33 -27.94
CA GLY A 716 -12.39 -11.33 -27.05
C GLY A 716 -12.12 -11.83 -25.62
N ILE A 717 -10.85 -11.90 -25.22
CA ILE A 717 -10.44 -12.29 -23.87
C ILE A 717 -10.63 -11.07 -22.95
N SER A 718 -11.48 -11.17 -21.95
CA SER A 718 -11.84 -10.04 -21.10
C SER A 718 -11.13 -10.05 -19.73
N GLN A 719 -10.82 -11.23 -19.21
CA GLN A 719 -10.28 -11.39 -17.86
C GLN A 719 -8.77 -11.18 -17.82
N MET A 720 -8.27 -10.47 -16.80
CA MET A 720 -6.87 -10.06 -16.69
C MET A 720 -5.91 -11.25 -16.61
N ASP A 721 -6.19 -12.25 -15.75
CA ASP A 721 -5.33 -13.42 -15.61
C ASP A 721 -5.34 -14.29 -16.88
N ALA A 722 -6.48 -14.40 -17.55
CA ALA A 722 -6.56 -15.09 -18.83
C ALA A 722 -5.72 -14.40 -19.92
N LYS A 723 -5.74 -13.05 -19.96
CA LYS A 723 -4.89 -12.27 -20.86
C LYS A 723 -3.40 -12.48 -20.56
N ALA A 724 -3.03 -12.43 -19.27
CA ALA A 724 -1.66 -12.64 -18.83
C ALA A 724 -1.15 -14.03 -19.18
N LEU A 725 -1.97 -15.06 -18.94
CA LEU A 725 -1.62 -16.44 -19.29
C LEU A 725 -1.48 -16.67 -20.79
N VAL A 726 -2.40 -16.10 -21.57
CA VAL A 726 -2.32 -16.15 -23.05
C VAL A 726 -1.07 -15.45 -23.55
N THR A 727 -0.68 -14.36 -22.93
CA THR A 727 0.58 -13.67 -23.22
C THR A 727 1.78 -14.57 -22.94
N ALA A 728 1.82 -15.26 -21.79
CA ALA A 728 2.86 -16.22 -21.49
C ALA A 728 2.91 -17.33 -22.56
N PHE A 729 1.77 -17.87 -22.97
CA PHE A 729 1.70 -18.87 -24.05
C PHE A 729 2.24 -18.33 -25.39
N ALA A 730 1.98 -17.06 -25.70
CA ALA A 730 2.51 -16.42 -26.90
C ALA A 730 4.04 -16.31 -26.86
N PHE A 731 4.61 -15.92 -25.72
CA PHE A 731 6.06 -15.91 -25.50
C PHE A 731 6.65 -17.33 -25.64
N TRP A 732 6.03 -18.35 -25.02
CA TRP A 732 6.50 -19.73 -25.10
C TRP A 732 6.41 -20.28 -26.53
N ASN A 733 5.38 -19.93 -27.30
CA ASN A 733 5.27 -20.28 -28.70
C ASN A 733 6.36 -19.62 -29.56
N ALA A 734 6.83 -18.45 -29.17
CA ALA A 734 7.96 -17.79 -29.80
C ALA A 734 9.32 -18.36 -29.37
N GLY A 735 9.34 -19.24 -28.34
CA GLY A 735 10.58 -19.81 -27.77
C GLY A 735 11.23 -18.87 -26.73
N GLU A 736 10.49 -17.87 -26.23
CA GLU A 736 10.96 -16.95 -25.23
C GLU A 736 10.69 -17.50 -23.82
N GLU A 737 11.72 -17.58 -22.99
CA GLU A 737 11.65 -18.11 -21.63
C GLU A 737 11.13 -17.04 -20.64
N LYS A 738 9.86 -16.64 -20.79
CA LYS A 738 9.14 -15.76 -19.87
C LYS A 738 8.25 -16.61 -18.98
N TYR A 739 8.49 -16.62 -17.69
CA TYR A 739 7.78 -17.52 -16.79
C TYR A 739 6.69 -16.78 -15.98
N LEU A 740 5.81 -17.56 -15.34
CA LEU A 740 4.73 -17.01 -14.53
C LEU A 740 5.24 -16.59 -13.16
N SER A 741 4.68 -15.53 -12.63
CA SER A 741 4.77 -15.08 -11.24
C SER A 741 3.39 -15.06 -10.59
N ALA A 742 3.32 -15.17 -9.28
CA ALA A 742 2.10 -15.03 -8.50
C ALA A 742 2.17 -13.81 -7.61
N GLY A 743 1.18 -12.94 -7.66
CA GLY A 743 1.06 -11.79 -6.77
C GLY A 743 -0.37 -11.56 -6.34
N SER A 744 -0.62 -11.38 -5.05
CA SER A 744 -1.95 -11.04 -4.55
C SER A 744 -2.27 -9.57 -4.72
N ASP A 745 -1.25 -8.72 -4.74
CA ASP A 745 -1.39 -7.26 -4.71
C ASP A 745 -2.31 -6.82 -3.55
N GLN A 746 -2.13 -7.51 -2.40
CA GLN A 746 -2.94 -7.21 -1.24
C GLN A 746 -2.48 -5.91 -0.57
N HIS A 747 -3.43 -5.06 -0.25
CA HIS A 747 -3.23 -3.79 0.44
C HIS A 747 -3.74 -3.82 1.89
N GLN A 748 -4.43 -4.87 2.29
CA GLN A 748 -4.95 -5.02 3.64
C GLN A 748 -4.97 -6.50 4.06
N ALA A 749 -4.02 -6.91 4.90
CA ALA A 749 -3.88 -8.31 5.33
C ALA A 749 -5.11 -8.85 6.07
N THR A 750 -5.91 -7.99 6.69
CA THR A 750 -7.17 -8.35 7.36
C THR A 750 -8.34 -8.53 6.40
N ASN A 751 -8.18 -8.26 5.10
CA ASN A 751 -9.21 -8.50 4.11
C ASN A 751 -9.52 -10.00 4.02
N THR A 752 -10.80 -10.36 3.94
CA THR A 752 -11.23 -11.76 3.88
C THR A 752 -11.27 -12.32 2.47
N ALA A 753 -11.26 -11.46 1.47
CA ALA A 753 -11.31 -11.82 0.06
C ALA A 753 -9.94 -11.73 -0.64
N LEU A 754 -9.11 -10.76 -0.24
CA LEU A 754 -7.78 -10.55 -0.79
C LEU A 754 -6.78 -10.39 0.37
N TYR A 755 -6.04 -11.44 0.66
CA TYR A 755 -5.12 -11.53 1.81
C TYR A 755 -3.79 -12.15 1.38
N PRO A 756 -2.71 -11.97 2.16
CA PRO A 756 -1.41 -12.55 1.86
C PRO A 756 -1.47 -14.04 1.56
N GLY A 757 -0.96 -14.45 0.41
CA GLY A 757 -0.87 -15.84 0.00
C GLY A 757 -2.17 -16.47 -0.51
N ILE A 758 -3.21 -15.68 -0.84
CA ILE A 758 -4.42 -16.19 -1.50
C ILE A 758 -4.11 -16.76 -2.89
N ILE A 759 -3.16 -16.17 -3.56
CA ILE A 759 -2.44 -16.74 -4.69
C ILE A 759 -0.98 -16.83 -4.32
N ARG A 760 -0.32 -17.87 -4.74
CA ARG A 760 1.10 -18.05 -4.42
C ARG A 760 1.83 -18.81 -5.50
N GLN A 761 3.12 -18.60 -5.55
CA GLN A 761 4.02 -19.33 -6.40
C GLN A 761 4.76 -20.39 -5.61
N TYR A 762 4.68 -21.64 -6.04
CA TYR A 762 5.55 -22.70 -5.55
C TYR A 762 6.72 -22.88 -6.51
N ALA A 763 7.93 -22.95 -5.94
CA ALA A 763 9.15 -23.20 -6.69
C ALA A 763 9.90 -24.43 -6.17
N LYS A 764 10.52 -25.17 -7.05
CA LYS A 764 11.27 -26.40 -6.76
C LYS A 764 12.69 -26.08 -6.34
N VAL A 765 12.98 -26.15 -5.03
CA VAL A 765 14.30 -25.81 -4.48
C VAL A 765 15.13 -27.03 -4.02
N GLY A 766 14.61 -28.25 -4.19
CA GLY A 766 15.29 -29.50 -3.80
C GLY A 766 14.62 -30.23 -2.65
N LYS A 767 15.02 -31.50 -2.43
CA LYS A 767 14.43 -32.36 -1.41
C LYS A 767 14.91 -32.08 0.03
N ASN A 768 16.02 -31.36 0.20
CA ASN A 768 16.73 -31.25 1.47
C ASN A 768 16.81 -29.82 2.02
N SER A 769 15.90 -28.91 1.66
CA SER A 769 15.84 -27.58 2.23
C SER A 769 15.38 -27.61 3.70
N LYS A 770 16.17 -28.27 4.56
CA LYS A 770 15.88 -28.37 6.01
C LYS A 770 16.17 -27.08 6.78
N GLU A 771 16.90 -26.18 6.18
CA GLU A 771 17.31 -24.92 6.80
C GLU A 771 16.80 -23.77 5.91
N ALA A 772 15.75 -23.13 6.37
CA ALA A 772 15.30 -21.86 5.83
C ALA A 772 16.38 -20.81 6.13
N GLY A 773 17.16 -20.43 5.13
CA GLY A 773 18.23 -19.45 5.26
C GLY A 773 18.53 -18.76 3.93
N SER A 774 19.49 -17.86 3.91
CA SER A 774 19.87 -17.10 2.70
C SER A 774 20.26 -17.97 1.50
N ALA A 775 20.69 -19.20 1.72
CA ALA A 775 20.97 -20.16 0.65
C ALA A 775 19.70 -20.62 -0.07
N ASP A 776 18.60 -20.77 0.65
CA ASP A 776 17.31 -21.17 0.08
C ASP A 776 16.70 -20.07 -0.78
N ALA A 777 16.87 -18.80 -0.42
CA ALA A 777 16.40 -17.67 -1.20
C ALA A 777 17.02 -17.66 -2.61
N LYS A 778 18.33 -17.91 -2.72
CA LYS A 778 19.01 -18.04 -4.01
C LYS A 778 18.49 -19.22 -4.82
N ALA A 779 18.20 -20.35 -4.17
CA ALA A 779 17.66 -21.52 -4.84
C ALA A 779 16.22 -21.27 -5.34
N TYR A 780 15.44 -20.53 -4.57
CA TYR A 780 14.09 -20.10 -4.97
C TYR A 780 14.15 -19.20 -6.21
N LEU A 781 14.95 -18.14 -6.18
CA LEU A 781 15.10 -17.21 -7.31
C LEU A 781 15.65 -17.90 -8.57
N ALA A 782 16.60 -18.81 -8.42
CA ALA A 782 17.09 -19.63 -9.52
C ALA A 782 15.99 -20.53 -10.09
N ALA A 783 15.14 -21.10 -9.23
CA ALA A 783 14.03 -21.92 -9.68
C ALA A 783 12.98 -21.10 -10.44
N LEU A 784 12.71 -19.85 -10.03
CA LEU A 784 11.84 -18.94 -10.79
C LEU A 784 12.43 -18.62 -12.16
N LYS A 785 13.72 -18.27 -12.20
CA LYS A 785 14.44 -17.94 -13.43
C LYS A 785 14.53 -19.12 -14.41
N ASP A 786 14.60 -20.32 -13.88
CA ASP A 786 14.66 -21.56 -14.70
C ASP A 786 13.24 -22.10 -15.02
N GLY A 787 12.16 -21.43 -14.64
CA GLY A 787 10.78 -21.89 -14.84
C GLY A 787 10.37 -23.10 -13.98
N ARG A 788 11.17 -23.48 -12.97
CA ARG A 788 10.87 -24.62 -12.08
C ARG A 788 9.87 -24.23 -11.00
N SER A 789 8.74 -23.68 -11.44
CA SER A 789 7.71 -23.14 -10.58
C SER A 789 6.32 -23.24 -11.22
N TYR A 790 5.30 -23.02 -10.39
CA TYR A 790 3.91 -22.90 -10.81
C TYR A 790 3.17 -21.91 -9.93
N VAL A 791 2.11 -21.32 -10.45
CA VAL A 791 1.21 -20.41 -9.77
C VAL A 791 -0.03 -21.17 -9.34
N THR A 792 -0.55 -20.90 -8.12
CA THR A 792 -1.74 -21.59 -7.63
C THR A 792 -2.56 -20.74 -6.66
N MET A 793 -3.86 -20.97 -6.66
CA MET A 793 -4.84 -20.50 -5.66
C MET A 793 -5.38 -21.65 -4.78
N GLY A 794 -4.86 -22.88 -4.93
CA GLY A 794 -5.32 -24.04 -4.15
C GLY A 794 -4.70 -25.36 -4.56
N PRO A 795 -4.92 -25.84 -5.81
CA PRO A 795 -4.35 -27.10 -6.27
C PRO A 795 -2.83 -27.11 -6.25
N LEU A 796 -2.24 -28.22 -5.87
CA LEU A 796 -0.80 -28.41 -5.77
C LEU A 796 -0.31 -29.41 -6.83
N PHE A 797 0.85 -29.10 -7.43
CA PHE A 797 1.58 -30.00 -8.30
C PHE A 797 2.85 -30.52 -7.66
N PHE A 798 3.15 -31.79 -7.95
CA PHE A 798 4.40 -32.41 -7.55
C PHE A 798 4.97 -33.13 -8.78
N THR A 799 6.15 -32.71 -9.19
CA THR A 799 6.81 -33.31 -10.36
C THR A 799 7.21 -34.77 -10.13
N TYR A 800 7.19 -35.55 -11.20
CA TYR A 800 7.41 -36.98 -11.19
C TYR A 800 8.74 -37.34 -11.88
N ASP A 801 9.37 -38.44 -11.47
CA ASP A 801 10.60 -38.99 -12.07
C ASP A 801 11.79 -38.02 -12.19
N GLY A 802 11.86 -36.98 -11.31
CA GLY A 802 12.96 -36.04 -11.29
C GLY A 802 12.87 -34.90 -12.30
N GLU A 803 11.90 -34.92 -13.19
CA GLU A 803 11.60 -33.82 -14.11
C GLU A 803 10.86 -32.71 -13.40
N SER A 804 11.08 -31.46 -13.82
CA SER A 804 10.38 -30.28 -13.32
C SER A 804 9.84 -29.44 -14.45
N PHE A 805 8.98 -28.47 -14.09
CA PHE A 805 8.65 -27.39 -15.01
C PHE A 805 9.94 -26.63 -15.36
N GLY A 806 10.01 -26.02 -16.53
CA GLY A 806 11.21 -25.40 -17.07
C GLY A 806 12.18 -26.39 -17.75
N ASP A 807 12.12 -27.68 -17.42
CA ASP A 807 12.99 -28.68 -18.03
C ASP A 807 12.63 -28.94 -19.49
N THR A 808 13.62 -29.43 -20.25
CA THR A 808 13.44 -29.80 -21.65
C THR A 808 13.39 -31.31 -21.80
N ILE A 809 12.32 -31.83 -22.38
CA ILE A 809 12.15 -33.27 -22.68
C ILE A 809 12.52 -33.60 -24.13
N SER A 810 12.83 -34.88 -24.36
CA SER A 810 13.09 -35.38 -25.70
C SER A 810 11.80 -35.43 -26.56
N ALA A 811 11.96 -35.13 -27.87
CA ALA A 811 10.87 -35.16 -28.83
C ALA A 811 10.26 -36.57 -29.06
N ASP A 812 10.92 -37.63 -28.64
CA ASP A 812 10.42 -39.02 -28.75
C ASP A 812 9.64 -39.45 -27.49
N ARG A 813 9.53 -38.62 -26.48
CA ARG A 813 8.74 -38.85 -25.25
C ARG A 813 7.29 -39.13 -25.59
N LYS A 814 6.70 -40.15 -24.97
CA LYS A 814 5.32 -40.60 -25.27
C LYS A 814 4.33 -40.33 -24.12
N ALA A 815 4.82 -40.00 -22.95
CA ALA A 815 3.96 -39.68 -21.80
C ALA A 815 4.61 -38.66 -20.89
N LEU A 816 3.78 -37.86 -20.22
CA LEU A 816 4.14 -37.00 -19.09
C LEU A 816 3.38 -37.49 -17.88
N LYS A 817 4.04 -37.45 -16.72
CA LYS A 817 3.44 -37.78 -15.42
C LYS A 817 3.51 -36.60 -14.46
N ILE A 818 2.45 -36.39 -13.71
CA ILE A 818 2.37 -35.38 -12.65
C ILE A 818 1.57 -35.93 -11.47
N ASP A 819 2.03 -35.66 -10.27
CA ASP A 819 1.17 -35.81 -9.10
C ASP A 819 0.46 -34.49 -8.83
N ALA A 820 -0.84 -34.56 -8.55
CA ALA A 820 -1.67 -33.41 -8.23
C ALA A 820 -2.56 -33.67 -7.02
N MET A 821 -2.86 -32.64 -6.25
CA MET A 821 -3.74 -32.69 -5.09
C MET A 821 -4.42 -31.35 -4.88
N ALA A 822 -5.62 -31.36 -4.31
CA ALA A 822 -6.28 -30.16 -3.79
C ALA A 822 -7.00 -30.49 -2.47
N VAL A 823 -6.78 -29.71 -1.42
CA VAL A 823 -7.46 -29.94 -0.12
C VAL A 823 -8.96 -29.74 -0.20
N ASN A 824 -9.41 -28.92 -1.15
CA ASN A 824 -10.83 -28.69 -1.46
C ASN A 824 -11.42 -29.76 -2.40
N GLY A 825 -10.61 -30.71 -2.89
CA GLY A 825 -10.97 -31.70 -3.86
C GLY A 825 -10.59 -31.32 -5.28
N LEU A 826 -9.84 -32.17 -5.96
CA LEU A 826 -9.34 -31.94 -7.31
C LEU A 826 -10.40 -32.37 -8.33
N GLU A 827 -10.95 -31.42 -9.11
CA GLU A 827 -11.98 -31.68 -10.11
C GLU A 827 -11.39 -32.18 -11.43
N LYS A 828 -10.36 -31.54 -11.91
CA LYS A 828 -9.71 -31.89 -13.17
C LYS A 828 -8.28 -31.39 -13.27
N VAL A 829 -7.50 -32.05 -14.13
CA VAL A 829 -6.20 -31.57 -14.59
C VAL A 829 -6.18 -31.62 -16.12
N VAL A 830 -5.84 -30.51 -16.74
CA VAL A 830 -5.78 -30.30 -18.19
C VAL A 830 -4.33 -30.16 -18.62
N LEU A 831 -3.91 -30.91 -19.60
CA LEU A 831 -2.63 -30.74 -20.27
C LEU A 831 -2.83 -29.84 -21.50
N TYR A 832 -2.04 -28.76 -21.56
CA TYR A 832 -1.94 -27.86 -22.73
C TYR A 832 -0.70 -28.20 -23.53
N ARG A 833 -0.80 -28.11 -24.85
CA ARG A 833 0.30 -28.21 -25.82
C ARG A 833 0.30 -26.97 -26.69
N ASN A 834 1.38 -26.21 -26.67
CA ASN A 834 1.51 -24.95 -27.45
C ASN A 834 0.32 -23.98 -27.27
N GLY A 835 -0.27 -23.94 -26.06
CA GLY A 835 -1.44 -23.09 -25.74
C GLY A 835 -2.80 -23.72 -26.07
N VAL A 836 -2.85 -24.95 -26.55
CA VAL A 836 -4.10 -25.66 -26.90
C VAL A 836 -4.31 -26.84 -25.96
N LYS A 837 -5.53 -27.03 -25.50
CA LYS A 837 -5.93 -28.20 -24.73
C LYS A 837 -5.63 -29.48 -25.45
N ALA A 838 -4.78 -30.35 -24.88
CA ALA A 838 -4.38 -31.61 -25.42
C ALA A 838 -5.15 -32.79 -24.81
N GLU A 839 -5.22 -32.88 -23.49
CA GLU A 839 -5.91 -33.94 -22.77
C GLU A 839 -6.46 -33.42 -21.42
N THR A 840 -7.58 -33.96 -20.97
CA THR A 840 -8.16 -33.67 -19.67
C THR A 840 -8.31 -34.95 -18.85
N LYS A 841 -7.96 -34.90 -17.56
CA LYS A 841 -8.28 -35.94 -16.57
C LYS A 841 -9.33 -35.37 -15.61
N GLU A 842 -10.55 -35.91 -15.66
CA GLU A 842 -11.64 -35.61 -14.76
C GLU A 842 -11.47 -36.44 -13.47
N LEU A 843 -11.60 -35.83 -12.31
CA LEU A 843 -11.23 -36.43 -11.01
C LEU A 843 -12.35 -36.33 -9.96
N ALA A 844 -13.44 -35.64 -10.29
CA ALA A 844 -14.69 -35.60 -9.51
C ALA A 844 -14.52 -35.21 -8.01
N GLY A 845 -13.68 -34.22 -7.74
CA GLY A 845 -13.51 -33.65 -6.41
C GLY A 845 -12.71 -34.50 -5.42
N THR A 846 -11.81 -35.37 -5.91
CA THR A 846 -10.97 -36.19 -5.03
C THR A 846 -10.01 -35.35 -4.20
N LYS A 847 -9.89 -35.66 -2.91
CA LYS A 847 -8.94 -35.01 -1.99
C LYS A 847 -7.61 -35.75 -1.88
N ASP A 848 -7.57 -36.99 -2.36
CA ASP A 848 -6.35 -37.79 -2.34
C ASP A 848 -5.38 -37.32 -3.43
N ARG A 849 -4.10 -37.40 -3.15
CA ARG A 849 -3.04 -37.14 -4.14
C ARG A 849 -3.16 -38.14 -5.29
N GLN A 850 -3.24 -37.61 -6.50
CA GLN A 850 -3.42 -38.40 -7.72
C GLN A 850 -2.13 -38.41 -8.54
N THR A 851 -1.69 -39.57 -9.00
CA THR A 851 -0.67 -39.69 -10.02
C THR A 851 -1.34 -39.80 -11.38
N LEU A 852 -1.11 -38.83 -12.23
CA LEU A 852 -1.75 -38.68 -13.54
C LEU A 852 -0.72 -38.91 -14.64
N GLU A 853 -1.09 -39.73 -15.62
CA GLU A 853 -0.30 -39.95 -16.82
C GLU A 853 -1.05 -39.42 -18.05
N PHE A 854 -0.39 -38.55 -18.80
CA PHE A 854 -0.90 -37.95 -20.03
C PHE A 854 -0.14 -38.50 -21.20
N THR A 855 -0.87 -38.95 -22.22
CA THR A 855 -0.28 -39.35 -23.49
C THR A 855 0.11 -38.12 -24.27
N ILE A 856 1.37 -38.04 -24.70
CA ILE A 856 1.84 -36.93 -25.51
C ILE A 856 2.29 -37.38 -26.86
N ASP A 857 1.97 -36.58 -27.88
CA ASP A 857 2.57 -36.69 -29.20
C ASP A 857 3.53 -35.53 -29.41
N SER A 858 4.80 -35.83 -29.19
CA SER A 858 5.87 -34.86 -29.35
C SER A 858 6.26 -34.69 -30.83
N GLY A 859 5.33 -34.93 -31.79
CA GLY A 859 5.56 -34.71 -33.18
C GLY A 859 6.27 -33.39 -33.49
N LYS A 860 6.76 -33.19 -34.70
CA LYS A 860 7.66 -32.09 -35.10
C LYS A 860 7.21 -30.67 -34.67
N ASP A 861 5.94 -30.52 -34.27
CA ASP A 861 5.34 -29.22 -33.95
C ASP A 861 5.16 -28.95 -32.45
N ALA A 862 5.45 -29.90 -31.53
CA ALA A 862 5.38 -29.66 -30.09
C ALA A 862 6.59 -28.85 -29.66
N LYS A 863 6.33 -27.70 -29.03
CA LYS A 863 7.34 -26.80 -28.45
C LYS A 863 7.37 -26.89 -26.94
N TRP A 864 6.20 -27.02 -26.32
CA TRP A 864 6.05 -27.08 -24.87
C TRP A 864 4.72 -27.71 -24.46
N TYR A 865 4.69 -28.15 -23.17
CA TYR A 865 3.49 -28.60 -22.46
C TYR A 865 3.37 -27.85 -21.13
N SER A 866 2.13 -27.57 -20.66
CA SER A 866 1.83 -26.99 -19.35
C SER A 866 0.58 -27.64 -18.77
N TYR A 867 0.49 -27.71 -17.44
CA TYR A 867 -0.66 -28.25 -16.74
C TYR A 867 -1.50 -27.13 -16.14
N VAL A 868 -2.82 -27.30 -16.19
CA VAL A 868 -3.79 -26.50 -15.43
C VAL A 868 -4.63 -27.44 -14.59
N ALA A 869 -4.66 -27.23 -13.28
CA ALA A 869 -5.52 -27.96 -12.35
C ALA A 869 -6.63 -27.06 -11.83
N ILE A 870 -7.79 -27.62 -11.57
CA ILE A 870 -8.96 -26.92 -11.01
C ILE A 870 -9.50 -27.72 -9.84
N ASP A 871 -9.80 -27.06 -8.70
CA ASP A 871 -10.43 -27.67 -7.53
C ASP A 871 -11.95 -27.48 -7.51
N SER A 872 -12.64 -28.10 -6.55
CA SER A 872 -14.10 -28.02 -6.40
C SER A 872 -14.63 -26.62 -6.05
N ASN A 873 -13.77 -25.70 -5.61
CA ASN A 873 -14.11 -24.32 -5.37
C ASN A 873 -13.89 -23.41 -6.61
N GLY A 874 -13.32 -23.99 -7.68
CA GLY A 874 -12.96 -23.26 -8.89
C GLY A 874 -11.58 -22.59 -8.81
N ASN A 875 -10.81 -22.83 -7.74
CA ASN A 875 -9.43 -22.36 -7.67
C ASN A 875 -8.56 -23.14 -8.67
N TYR A 876 -7.53 -22.49 -9.17
CA TYR A 876 -6.67 -23.05 -10.19
C TYR A 876 -5.20 -23.14 -9.78
N ALA A 877 -4.47 -24.01 -10.48
CA ALA A 877 -3.01 -23.99 -10.56
C ALA A 877 -2.58 -24.04 -12.02
N VAL A 878 -1.54 -23.29 -12.37
CA VAL A 878 -0.94 -23.28 -13.72
C VAL A 878 0.55 -23.48 -13.62
N SER A 879 1.08 -24.50 -14.31
CA SER A 879 2.53 -24.75 -14.35
C SER A 879 3.23 -23.88 -15.39
N ASN A 880 4.50 -23.55 -15.15
CA ASN A 880 5.40 -23.14 -16.20
C ASN A 880 5.60 -24.27 -17.24
N PRO A 881 6.12 -23.98 -18.43
CA PRO A 881 6.20 -24.94 -19.50
C PRO A 881 7.22 -26.06 -19.19
N ILE A 882 6.93 -27.26 -19.72
CA ILE A 882 7.92 -28.30 -19.98
C ILE A 882 8.25 -28.19 -21.47
N TRP A 883 9.49 -27.85 -21.78
CA TRP A 883 9.95 -27.62 -23.13
C TRP A 883 10.16 -28.92 -23.88
N VAL A 884 10.03 -28.92 -25.20
CA VAL A 884 10.30 -30.06 -26.07
C VAL A 884 11.49 -29.73 -26.95
N LYS A 885 12.53 -30.55 -26.87
CA LYS A 885 13.69 -30.42 -27.75
C LYS A 885 13.24 -30.60 -29.22
N ALA A 886 13.51 -29.61 -30.08
CA ALA A 886 13.22 -29.70 -31.48
C ALA A 886 13.86 -30.97 -32.05
N GLY A 887 13.08 -31.80 -32.78
CA GLY A 887 13.55 -33.04 -33.38
C GLY A 887 14.71 -32.75 -34.32
N GLY A 888 15.94 -33.09 -33.92
CA GLY A 888 17.14 -32.70 -34.60
C GLY A 888 17.39 -33.52 -35.88
N GLY A 889 17.65 -32.82 -36.95
CA GLY A 889 18.63 -33.28 -37.90
C GLY A 889 19.99 -33.34 -37.20
N THR A 890 20.75 -34.40 -37.46
CA THR A 890 22.09 -34.68 -36.90
C THR A 890 22.95 -33.44 -36.74
N GLU A 891 23.22 -33.06 -35.51
CA GLU A 891 24.22 -32.05 -35.22
C GLU A 891 25.62 -32.57 -35.44
N GLU A 892 26.34 -31.94 -36.33
CA GLU A 892 27.80 -31.93 -36.37
C GLU A 892 28.28 -31.19 -35.11
N GLN A 893 29.04 -31.89 -34.29
CA GLN A 893 29.69 -31.31 -33.10
C GLN A 893 30.74 -30.30 -33.55
N ASP A 894 30.55 -29.03 -33.24
CA ASP A 894 31.62 -28.03 -33.33
C ASP A 894 32.26 -27.82 -31.95
N PRO A 895 33.57 -27.81 -31.85
CA PRO A 895 34.27 -27.88 -30.58
C PRO A 895 34.38 -26.51 -29.94
N ALA A 896 34.27 -26.54 -28.61
CA ALA A 896 34.39 -25.46 -27.67
C ALA A 896 35.41 -24.39 -28.01
N VAL A 897 34.97 -23.13 -28.09
CA VAL A 897 35.85 -21.97 -28.06
C VAL A 897 35.74 -21.32 -26.66
N LYS A 898 36.88 -21.34 -25.96
CA LYS A 898 37.09 -20.61 -24.71
C LYS A 898 37.10 -19.08 -24.94
N PRO A 899 36.59 -18.25 -24.05
CA PRO A 899 36.72 -16.80 -24.15
C PRO A 899 38.17 -16.40 -23.77
N THR A 900 38.80 -15.65 -24.62
CA THR A 900 40.01 -14.89 -24.28
C THR A 900 39.68 -13.44 -23.98
N ASP A 901 40.17 -13.04 -22.82
CA ASP A 901 40.20 -11.69 -22.30
C ASP A 901 41.11 -10.76 -23.16
N ASN A 902 40.72 -9.48 -23.24
CA ASN A 902 41.56 -8.29 -23.36
C ASN A 902 41.07 -7.25 -24.36
N GLY A 903 40.96 -6.02 -23.85
CA GLY A 903 41.22 -4.83 -24.65
C GLY A 903 40.44 -3.60 -24.29
N LYS A 904 41.06 -2.68 -23.66
CA LYS A 904 40.71 -1.34 -23.18
C LYS A 904 40.37 -0.33 -24.32
N PRO A 905 39.86 0.85 -23.99
CA PRO A 905 38.84 1.59 -24.75
C PRO A 905 39.40 2.66 -25.70
N GLY A 906 38.58 3.02 -26.66
CA GLY A 906 38.86 4.15 -27.57
C GLY A 906 37.67 5.11 -27.61
N SER A 907 38.03 6.36 -27.54
CA SER A 907 37.22 7.58 -27.38
C SER A 907 36.31 7.94 -28.55
N ALA A 908 35.15 8.51 -28.15
CA ALA A 908 34.39 9.63 -28.72
C ALA A 908 34.15 9.72 -30.23
N ASP A 909 32.90 9.81 -30.60
CA ASP A 909 32.47 10.98 -31.41
C ASP A 909 30.99 11.30 -31.23
N LYS A 910 30.72 12.61 -31.19
CA LYS A 910 29.40 13.22 -31.04
C LYS A 910 28.75 13.39 -32.40
N SER A 911 27.55 12.93 -32.59
CA SER A 911 26.65 13.50 -33.59
C SER A 911 25.22 13.62 -33.06
N LYS A 912 24.76 14.86 -33.09
CA LYS A 912 23.40 15.30 -32.80
C LYS A 912 22.42 14.69 -33.79
N THR A 913 21.33 14.14 -33.29
CA THR A 913 20.08 14.12 -34.07
C THR A 913 18.91 14.49 -33.15
N SER A 914 18.12 15.38 -33.66
CA SER A 914 16.96 16.02 -33.05
C SER A 914 15.86 15.04 -32.70
N ALA A 915 15.33 15.18 -31.50
CA ALA A 915 14.11 14.52 -31.06
C ALA A 915 12.88 15.23 -31.64
N ALA A 916 11.89 14.43 -32.03
CA ALA A 916 10.57 14.94 -32.38
C ALA A 916 9.69 14.93 -31.14
N ASP A 917 9.05 16.04 -30.92
CA ASP A 917 8.11 16.37 -29.86
C ASP A 917 6.77 15.64 -30.07
N THR A 918 6.30 14.86 -29.10
CA THR A 918 4.89 14.54 -28.93
C THR A 918 4.61 14.34 -27.45
N GLY A 919 4.36 15.44 -26.74
CA GLY A 919 3.85 15.40 -25.37
C GLY A 919 2.32 15.34 -25.39
N ASP A 920 1.74 14.33 -24.83
CA ASP A 920 0.34 14.34 -24.41
C ASP A 920 0.26 13.92 -22.93
N ASN A 921 0.18 14.91 -22.06
CA ASN A 921 0.10 14.74 -20.61
C ASN A 921 -1.34 14.57 -20.08
N THR A 922 -2.32 14.42 -20.97
CA THR A 922 -3.73 14.39 -20.59
C THR A 922 -4.13 13.07 -19.87
N ASN A 923 -3.33 12.03 -19.98
CA ASN A 923 -3.68 10.70 -19.47
C ASN A 923 -3.30 10.46 -18.01
N LEU A 924 -2.34 11.20 -17.45
CA LEU A 924 -1.90 10.98 -16.06
C LEU A 924 -2.96 11.41 -15.03
N LEU A 925 -3.70 12.46 -15.32
CA LEU A 925 -4.80 12.94 -14.47
C LEU A 925 -6.03 12.00 -14.51
N LEU A 926 -6.25 11.36 -15.66
CA LEU A 926 -7.31 10.36 -15.82
C LEU A 926 -7.00 9.09 -15.01
N LEU A 927 -5.72 8.72 -14.93
CA LEU A 927 -5.27 7.51 -14.26
C LEU A 927 -5.44 7.58 -12.73
N ILE A 928 -5.15 8.73 -12.14
CA ILE A 928 -5.31 8.95 -10.68
C ILE A 928 -6.78 8.98 -10.30
N LEU A 929 -7.65 9.51 -11.16
CA LEU A 929 -9.10 9.44 -10.98
C LEU A 929 -9.65 8.01 -11.10
N LEU A 930 -9.01 7.14 -11.88
CA LEU A 930 -9.40 5.73 -12.04
C LEU A 930 -8.93 4.86 -10.87
N MET A 931 -7.77 5.13 -10.27
CA MET A 931 -7.33 4.43 -9.06
C MET A 931 -8.28 4.64 -7.88
N THR A 932 -8.86 5.84 -7.75
CA THR A 932 -9.91 6.11 -6.75
C THR A 932 -11.26 5.49 -7.10
N ALA A 933 -11.55 5.28 -8.38
CA ALA A 933 -12.80 4.65 -8.82
C ALA A 933 -12.78 3.12 -8.65
N ALA A 934 -11.62 2.46 -8.78
CA ALA A 934 -11.51 1.01 -8.62
C ALA A 934 -11.71 0.57 -7.16
N ALA A 935 -11.17 1.33 -6.19
CA ALA A 935 -11.41 1.08 -4.77
C ALA A 935 -12.88 1.35 -4.36
N GLY A 936 -13.52 2.35 -4.97
CA GLY A 936 -14.95 2.65 -4.75
C GLY A 936 -15.91 1.73 -5.53
N GLY A 937 -15.51 1.24 -6.71
CA GLY A 937 -16.33 0.40 -7.58
C GLY A 937 -16.59 -1.00 -7.01
N SER A 938 -15.58 -1.57 -6.36
CA SER A 938 -15.69 -2.90 -5.74
C SER A 938 -16.69 -2.96 -4.60
N VAL A 939 -16.79 -1.90 -3.81
CA VAL A 939 -17.79 -1.79 -2.72
C VAL A 939 -19.21 -1.55 -3.27
N ALA A 940 -19.35 -0.80 -4.36
CA ALA A 940 -20.67 -0.53 -4.97
C ALA A 940 -21.26 -1.76 -5.68
N LEU A 941 -20.43 -2.63 -6.26
CA LEU A 941 -20.86 -3.88 -6.89
C LEU A 941 -21.29 -4.93 -5.85
N ILE A 942 -20.62 -5.01 -4.73
CA ILE A 942 -21.01 -5.91 -3.62
C ILE A 942 -22.36 -5.50 -3.03
N LEU A 943 -22.64 -4.21 -2.93
CA LEU A 943 -23.93 -3.72 -2.44
C LEU A 943 -25.07 -3.89 -3.46
N ARG A 944 -24.76 -3.89 -4.75
CA ARG A 944 -25.77 -4.09 -5.81
C ARG A 944 -26.16 -5.56 -5.98
N SER A 945 -25.24 -6.50 -5.76
CA SER A 945 -25.51 -7.94 -5.81
C SER A 945 -26.41 -8.40 -4.65
N ARG A 946 -26.32 -7.78 -3.47
CA ARG A 946 -27.19 -8.08 -2.34
C ARG A 946 -28.62 -7.55 -2.49
N LYS A 947 -28.83 -6.51 -3.29
CA LYS A 947 -30.19 -5.95 -3.49
C LYS A 947 -31.04 -6.75 -4.49
N ASN A 948 -30.45 -7.57 -5.33
CA ASN A 948 -31.18 -8.37 -6.33
C ASN A 948 -31.54 -9.80 -5.88
N LYS A 949 -31.12 -10.23 -4.68
CA LYS A 949 -31.53 -11.54 -4.11
C LYS A 949 -32.71 -11.48 -3.14
N GLY A 950 -33.30 -10.31 -2.91
CA GLY A 950 -34.37 -10.09 -1.93
C GLY A 950 -35.82 -10.03 -2.47
N SER A 951 -36.07 -10.41 -3.72
CA SER A 951 -37.44 -10.46 -4.21
C SER A 951 -37.72 -11.67 -5.08
N LYS A 952 -37.89 -12.81 -4.45
CA LYS A 952 -38.76 -13.95 -4.90
C LYS A 952 -38.80 -14.98 -3.78
N VAL A 953 -39.74 -14.90 -2.96
CA VAL A 953 -40.76 -15.84 -2.45
C VAL A 953 -41.71 -15.06 -1.54
#